data_266d8a6224046d0e37f4300e6e5669ba
#
_entry.id   266d8a6224046d0e37f4300e6e5669ba
#
_cell.length_a   1.000
_cell.length_b   1.000
_cell.length_c   1.000
_cell.angle_alpha   90.00
_cell.angle_beta   90.00
_cell.angle_gamma   90.00
#
_symmetry.space_group_name_H-M   'P 1'
#
loop_
_entity.id
_entity.type
_entity.pdbx_description
1 polymer ?
#
loop_
_entity_poly.entity_id
_entity_poly.type
_entity_poly.pdbx_seq_one_letter_code
_entity_poly.pdbx_strand_id
1 'polypeptide(L)'
;LEDQLSVNRRQFQILLQQLNVTEDTMIRHLEGGQIIKLTVHKNKKTWHFHFKLKNVLPYQIFERFHSQLTRTFSHIAQVTCSIEAENPSVDEQLVQDYWTRCIQELDGISPPILTLLNDQKPKLTGNKILLKTKTDTEASALKKKYSSLIQSSYRTFGFPELQLDTEIFVSDQEIQKFREQKMAEDQERALQALIEMEKQDKEAQDDEAPSGPLQIGYQIKDSEEIRTLDSIMDEERRITVQGYVFDAETRELKSGRTLCIFKITDYTNSILVKMFAREKEDAVLMKSLKKGMWVKARGSIQNDTFVRDLVMIANDVNEIKGKTREDTAPEDEKRVELHLHSPMSQMDAVSSIGKLVEQAKKWGHPAIALTDHAVVQSFPDAFAASKKHGVKMIYGLEANLVDDGVPIAYNPVHRLLEEETYVVFDVETTGLSAVYDTIIELAAVKVKGGEIIERFERFANPHRPLSATIIELTGITDDMLKDAPEVEEVIRDFKEWVGDHTLVAHNASFDIGFINVAYKRLLNSEKVQNPVIDTLELGRFLYPEFKNHRLNTLCKKFDIELTQHHRAIYDTEATGYLLVKMLKDAAEKNILYHDQLNENMGQSNAYQRSRPYHATLLAVNETGLKNLFKLVSLSHIHYFYRVPRIPRSQLEKYREGLLIGSACDKGEVFEGMMQKSPEEVEDIASFYDYLEVMPPEVYRHLLQLELVRDEKALKEIIANITKLGEKLNIPVVATGNVHYLNPEDKIYRKILVSSQGGANPLNRHELPNVHFRSTDEMLEAFSFL
;
A
#
# COMPACT_ATOMS: atom_id res chain seq x y z
N LEU A 1 -53.73 -17.71 23.32
CA LEU A 1 -52.63 -18.55 22.72
C LEU A 1 -53.18 -19.85 22.13
N GLU A 2 -54.07 -20.59 22.84
CA GLU A 2 -54.66 -21.85 22.35
C GLU A 2 -55.57 -21.62 21.11
N ASP A 3 -56.33 -20.55 21.03
CA ASP A 3 -57.13 -20.17 19.86
C ASP A 3 -56.28 -19.88 18.62
N GLN A 4 -55.15 -19.17 18.76
CA GLN A 4 -54.28 -18.84 17.66
C GLN A 4 -53.56 -20.09 17.08
N LEU A 5 -53.17 -21.01 17.95
CA LEU A 5 -52.57 -22.29 17.60
C LEU A 5 -53.54 -23.17 16.79
N SER A 6 -54.82 -23.16 17.15
CA SER A 6 -55.87 -23.92 16.44
C SER A 6 -56.14 -23.32 15.04
N VAL A 7 -56.08 -22.02 14.88
CA VAL A 7 -56.26 -21.31 13.60
C VAL A 7 -55.07 -21.60 12.67
N ASN A 8 -53.81 -21.50 13.16
CA ASN A 8 -52.61 -21.74 12.37
C ASN A 8 -52.53 -23.19 11.84
N ARG A 9 -52.94 -24.16 12.65
CA ARG A 9 -53.04 -25.59 12.23
C ARG A 9 -54.11 -25.77 11.18
N ARG A 10 -55.29 -25.19 11.37
CA ARG A 10 -56.37 -25.27 10.39
C ARG A 10 -55.98 -24.62 9.05
N GLN A 11 -55.34 -23.51 9.06
CA GLN A 11 -54.82 -22.85 7.84
C GLN A 11 -53.80 -23.75 7.11
N PHE A 12 -52.92 -24.45 7.84
CA PHE A 12 -51.96 -25.38 7.25
C PHE A 12 -52.66 -26.60 6.63
N GLN A 13 -53.72 -27.14 7.27
CA GLN A 13 -54.51 -28.23 6.71
C GLN A 13 -55.22 -27.83 5.41
N ILE A 14 -55.77 -26.59 5.37
CA ILE A 14 -56.41 -26.05 4.16
C ILE A 14 -55.35 -25.91 3.04
N LEU A 15 -54.15 -25.46 3.37
CA LEU A 15 -53.06 -25.38 2.41
C LEU A 15 -52.68 -26.78 1.86
N LEU A 16 -52.54 -27.77 2.71
CA LEU A 16 -52.26 -29.15 2.27
C LEU A 16 -53.31 -29.72 1.31
N GLN A 17 -54.60 -29.40 1.56
CA GLN A 17 -55.71 -29.75 0.66
C GLN A 17 -55.56 -29.02 -0.70
N GLN A 18 -55.23 -27.74 -0.70
CA GLN A 18 -55.01 -26.95 -1.93
C GLN A 18 -53.81 -27.46 -2.73
N LEU A 19 -52.76 -27.92 -2.06
CA LEU A 19 -51.58 -28.52 -2.66
C LEU A 19 -51.84 -29.95 -3.19
N ASN A 20 -53.03 -30.54 -2.91
CA ASN A 20 -53.41 -31.88 -3.29
C ASN A 20 -52.43 -32.96 -2.79
N VAL A 21 -51.98 -32.85 -1.52
CA VAL A 21 -51.09 -33.78 -0.86
C VAL A 21 -51.85 -35.07 -0.54
N THR A 22 -51.56 -36.15 -1.29
CA THR A 22 -52.26 -37.43 -1.18
C THR A 22 -51.39 -38.60 -0.72
N GLU A 23 -50.05 -38.41 -0.69
CA GLU A 23 -49.11 -39.45 -0.29
C GLU A 23 -49.07 -39.63 1.24
N ASP A 24 -49.36 -40.84 1.74
CA ASP A 24 -49.39 -41.19 3.16
C ASP A 24 -48.07 -40.84 3.89
N THR A 25 -46.94 -41.05 3.24
CA THR A 25 -45.59 -40.70 3.80
C THR A 25 -45.43 -39.22 4.00
N MET A 26 -45.88 -38.39 3.04
CA MET A 26 -45.80 -36.96 3.11
C MET A 26 -46.76 -36.40 4.16
N ILE A 27 -48.00 -36.94 4.24
CA ILE A 27 -48.99 -36.55 5.23
C ILE A 27 -48.45 -36.78 6.65
N ARG A 28 -47.85 -37.95 6.93
CA ARG A 28 -47.26 -38.24 8.26
C ARG A 28 -46.19 -37.25 8.69
N HIS A 29 -45.31 -36.82 7.77
CA HIS A 29 -44.25 -35.88 8.08
C HIS A 29 -44.75 -34.45 8.26
N LEU A 30 -45.87 -34.10 7.64
CA LEU A 30 -46.52 -32.78 7.73
C LEU A 30 -47.62 -32.70 8.81
N GLU A 31 -47.93 -33.85 9.48
CA GLU A 31 -48.94 -33.90 10.51
C GLU A 31 -48.62 -32.99 11.69
N GLY A 32 -49.60 -32.17 12.08
CA GLY A 32 -49.47 -31.20 13.18
C GLY A 32 -48.76 -29.92 12.79
N GLY A 33 -48.39 -29.74 11.53
CA GLY A 33 -47.75 -28.53 11.01
C GLY A 33 -48.61 -27.30 11.12
N GLN A 34 -48.00 -26.14 11.11
CA GLN A 34 -48.61 -24.81 11.28
C GLN A 34 -48.02 -23.81 10.31
N ILE A 35 -48.84 -22.85 9.85
CA ILE A 35 -48.36 -21.63 9.20
C ILE A 35 -48.16 -20.59 10.27
N ILE A 36 -46.90 -20.24 10.56
CA ILE A 36 -46.62 -19.17 11.56
C ILE A 36 -46.80 -17.80 10.94
N LYS A 37 -46.35 -17.62 9.70
CA LYS A 37 -46.37 -16.33 9.02
C LYS A 37 -46.42 -16.50 7.50
N LEU A 38 -47.15 -15.65 6.82
CA LEU A 38 -47.10 -15.44 5.39
C LEU A 38 -46.71 -13.99 5.10
N THR A 39 -45.57 -13.80 4.50
CA THR A 39 -45.09 -12.48 4.10
C THR A 39 -45.30 -12.29 2.59
N VAL A 40 -46.04 -11.23 2.23
CA VAL A 40 -46.37 -10.92 0.83
C VAL A 40 -45.72 -9.61 0.43
N HIS A 41 -44.80 -9.68 -0.53
CA HIS A 41 -44.17 -8.49 -1.13
C HIS A 41 -44.86 -8.16 -2.46
N LYS A 42 -45.85 -7.27 -2.42
CA LYS A 42 -46.69 -6.91 -3.59
C LYS A 42 -45.83 -6.38 -4.76
N ASN A 43 -44.85 -5.53 -4.50
CA ASN A 43 -44.02 -4.93 -5.54
C ASN A 43 -43.09 -5.97 -6.25
N LYS A 44 -42.64 -6.99 -5.55
CA LYS A 44 -41.76 -8.04 -6.05
C LYS A 44 -42.52 -9.29 -6.52
N LYS A 45 -43.85 -9.34 -6.30
CA LYS A 45 -44.68 -10.51 -6.52
C LYS A 45 -44.10 -11.79 -5.88
N THR A 46 -43.62 -11.69 -4.65
CA THR A 46 -43.06 -12.83 -3.90
C THR A 46 -43.84 -13.10 -2.64
N TRP A 47 -44.05 -14.36 -2.38
CA TRP A 47 -44.71 -14.87 -1.16
C TRP A 47 -43.69 -15.73 -0.40
N HIS A 48 -43.51 -15.46 0.88
CA HIS A 48 -42.70 -16.25 1.78
C HIS A 48 -43.54 -16.87 2.88
N PHE A 49 -43.59 -18.21 2.90
CA PHE A 49 -44.27 -18.99 3.92
C PHE A 49 -43.28 -19.37 5.02
N HIS A 50 -43.67 -19.15 6.27
CA HIS A 50 -42.94 -19.63 7.43
C HIS A 50 -43.78 -20.72 8.12
N PHE A 51 -43.27 -21.96 8.07
CA PHE A 51 -43.92 -23.12 8.62
C PHE A 51 -43.28 -23.56 9.93
N LYS A 52 -44.10 -24.12 10.83
CA LYS A 52 -43.59 -24.83 11.99
C LYS A 52 -44.02 -26.29 11.89
N LEU A 53 -43.04 -27.18 11.99
CA LEU A 53 -43.22 -28.63 11.86
C LEU A 53 -42.65 -29.35 13.08
N LYS A 54 -43.00 -30.62 13.28
CA LYS A 54 -42.49 -31.43 14.42
C LYS A 54 -40.97 -31.67 14.31
N ASN A 55 -40.49 -32.02 13.11
CA ASN A 55 -39.13 -32.40 12.84
C ASN A 55 -38.64 -31.75 11.53
N VAL A 56 -37.33 -31.80 11.27
CA VAL A 56 -36.78 -31.51 9.95
C VAL A 56 -37.32 -32.55 8.95
N LEU A 57 -37.78 -32.10 7.80
CA LEU A 57 -38.30 -33.01 6.77
C LEU A 57 -37.15 -33.82 6.12
N PRO A 58 -37.39 -35.13 5.77
CA PRO A 58 -36.49 -35.79 4.83
C PRO A 58 -36.42 -34.97 3.53
N TYR A 59 -35.22 -34.85 2.94
CA TYR A 59 -34.97 -33.99 1.78
C TYR A 59 -35.95 -34.24 0.62
N GLN A 60 -36.22 -35.51 0.29
CA GLN A 60 -37.16 -35.85 -0.78
C GLN A 60 -38.60 -35.39 -0.50
N ILE A 61 -39.02 -35.42 0.76
CA ILE A 61 -40.35 -34.92 1.17
C ILE A 61 -40.38 -33.41 1.08
N PHE A 62 -39.32 -32.75 1.52
CA PHE A 62 -39.20 -31.29 1.40
C PHE A 62 -39.23 -30.82 -0.07
N GLU A 63 -38.46 -31.45 -0.95
CA GLU A 63 -38.42 -31.10 -2.39
C GLU A 63 -39.80 -31.27 -3.04
N ARG A 64 -40.52 -32.33 -2.74
CA ARG A 64 -41.88 -32.55 -3.26
C ARG A 64 -42.86 -31.49 -2.70
N PHE A 65 -42.81 -31.24 -1.41
CA PHE A 65 -43.66 -30.22 -0.77
C PHE A 65 -43.40 -28.84 -1.35
N HIS A 66 -42.14 -28.44 -1.45
CA HIS A 66 -41.71 -27.18 -2.02
C HIS A 66 -42.11 -27.06 -3.50
N SER A 67 -41.94 -28.10 -4.28
CA SER A 67 -42.32 -28.15 -5.68
C SER A 67 -43.85 -28.00 -5.87
N GLN A 68 -44.66 -28.71 -5.06
CA GLN A 68 -46.12 -28.56 -5.08
C GLN A 68 -46.56 -27.16 -4.66
N LEU A 69 -45.93 -26.61 -3.62
CA LEU A 69 -46.19 -25.22 -3.13
C LEU A 69 -45.89 -24.22 -4.25
N THR A 70 -44.71 -24.28 -4.85
CA THR A 70 -44.32 -23.41 -5.93
C THR A 70 -45.22 -23.52 -7.15
N ARG A 71 -45.57 -24.74 -7.57
CA ARG A 71 -46.42 -25.01 -8.74
C ARG A 71 -47.81 -24.45 -8.54
N THR A 72 -48.40 -24.62 -7.34
CA THR A 72 -49.78 -24.19 -7.04
C THR A 72 -49.92 -22.67 -7.12
N PHE A 73 -48.92 -21.93 -6.67
CA PHE A 73 -49.00 -20.46 -6.62
C PHE A 73 -48.19 -19.74 -7.70
N SER A 74 -47.55 -20.49 -8.63
CA SER A 74 -46.68 -19.89 -9.70
C SER A 74 -47.39 -18.86 -10.57
N HIS A 75 -48.70 -18.95 -10.72
CA HIS A 75 -49.53 -18.02 -11.50
C HIS A 75 -49.79 -16.67 -10.75
N ILE A 76 -49.52 -16.64 -9.44
CA ILE A 76 -49.77 -15.46 -8.59
C ILE A 76 -48.47 -14.78 -8.17
N ALA A 77 -47.47 -15.58 -7.71
CA ALA A 77 -46.23 -15.07 -7.15
C ALA A 77 -45.13 -16.11 -7.19
N GLN A 78 -43.88 -15.66 -7.11
CA GLN A 78 -42.74 -16.51 -6.80
C GLN A 78 -42.82 -16.89 -5.30
N VAL A 79 -42.80 -18.17 -5.02
CA VAL A 79 -42.97 -18.70 -3.66
C VAL A 79 -41.68 -19.20 -3.07
N THR A 80 -41.40 -18.81 -1.83
CA THR A 80 -40.32 -19.36 -1.01
C THR A 80 -40.86 -19.79 0.34
N CYS A 81 -40.19 -20.69 1.03
CA CYS A 81 -40.59 -21.10 2.36
C CYS A 81 -39.40 -21.28 3.30
N SER A 82 -39.66 -21.13 4.58
CA SER A 82 -38.76 -21.48 5.67
C SER A 82 -39.49 -22.37 6.69
N ILE A 83 -38.76 -23.25 7.34
CA ILE A 83 -39.29 -24.23 8.29
C ILE A 83 -38.62 -23.99 9.65
N GLU A 84 -39.42 -24.05 10.72
CA GLU A 84 -38.98 -24.17 12.10
C GLU A 84 -39.37 -25.54 12.61
N ALA A 85 -38.41 -26.34 13.12
CA ALA A 85 -38.73 -27.64 13.71
C ALA A 85 -38.80 -27.56 15.24
N GLU A 86 -39.84 -28.13 15.83
CA GLU A 86 -40.04 -28.13 17.30
C GLU A 86 -39.02 -29.05 18.01
N ASN A 87 -38.77 -30.21 17.45
CA ASN A 87 -37.84 -31.21 18.01
C ASN A 87 -36.90 -31.74 16.91
N PRO A 88 -35.93 -30.90 16.47
CA PRO A 88 -35.11 -31.27 15.34
C PRO A 88 -34.23 -32.49 15.67
N SER A 89 -34.51 -33.62 15.08
CA SER A 89 -33.63 -34.78 15.06
C SER A 89 -32.87 -34.79 13.74
N VAL A 90 -31.53 -34.70 13.82
CA VAL A 90 -30.66 -34.56 12.67
C VAL A 90 -29.56 -35.63 12.74
N ASP A 91 -29.39 -36.36 11.67
CA ASP A 91 -28.28 -37.29 11.47
C ASP A 91 -27.36 -36.84 10.32
N GLU A 92 -26.26 -37.52 10.13
CA GLU A 92 -25.27 -37.21 9.11
C GLU A 92 -25.86 -37.30 7.69
N GLN A 93 -26.70 -38.29 7.44
CA GLN A 93 -27.34 -38.50 6.13
C GLN A 93 -28.22 -37.31 5.77
N LEU A 94 -29.02 -36.85 6.71
CA LEU A 94 -29.90 -35.67 6.50
C LEU A 94 -29.12 -34.40 6.22
N VAL A 95 -28.00 -34.19 6.91
CA VAL A 95 -27.06 -33.04 6.64
C VAL A 95 -26.48 -33.13 5.23
N GLN A 96 -26.08 -34.32 4.80
CA GLN A 96 -25.54 -34.55 3.45
C GLN A 96 -26.59 -34.37 2.37
N ASP A 97 -27.84 -34.83 2.59
CA ASP A 97 -28.93 -34.71 1.63
C ASP A 97 -29.31 -33.26 1.35
N TYR A 98 -29.23 -32.39 2.36
CA TYR A 98 -29.50 -30.97 2.21
C TYR A 98 -28.25 -30.15 1.76
N TRP A 99 -27.05 -30.74 1.76
CA TRP A 99 -25.81 -29.98 1.54
C TRP A 99 -25.82 -29.20 0.22
N THR A 100 -26.11 -29.90 -0.90
CA THR A 100 -26.11 -29.25 -2.22
C THR A 100 -27.11 -28.10 -2.30
N ARG A 101 -28.28 -28.27 -1.70
CA ARG A 101 -29.32 -27.24 -1.66
C ARG A 101 -28.87 -26.03 -0.82
N CYS A 102 -28.30 -26.31 0.35
CA CYS A 102 -27.80 -25.26 1.23
C CYS A 102 -26.70 -24.43 0.55
N ILE A 103 -25.80 -25.05 -0.22
CA ILE A 103 -24.74 -24.36 -0.93
C ILE A 103 -25.27 -23.54 -2.11
N GLN A 104 -26.27 -24.04 -2.83
CA GLN A 104 -26.88 -23.31 -3.95
C GLN A 104 -27.65 -22.05 -3.53
N GLU A 105 -28.14 -21.97 -2.31
CA GLU A 105 -28.86 -20.82 -1.77
C GLU A 105 -27.93 -19.74 -1.18
N LEU A 106 -26.61 -19.94 -1.20
CA LEU A 106 -25.64 -18.99 -0.66
C LEU A 106 -25.23 -17.94 -1.69
N ASP A 107 -25.51 -16.68 -1.38
CA ASP A 107 -25.09 -15.54 -2.19
C ASP A 107 -23.69 -15.05 -1.80
N GLY A 108 -22.91 -14.56 -2.77
CA GLY A 108 -21.63 -13.90 -2.51
C GLY A 108 -20.45 -14.82 -2.19
N ILE A 109 -20.52 -16.10 -2.53
CA ILE A 109 -19.39 -17.04 -2.41
C ILE A 109 -18.43 -16.85 -3.58
N SER A 110 -17.12 -16.82 -3.27
CA SER A 110 -16.09 -16.79 -4.31
C SER A 110 -16.01 -18.14 -5.07
N PRO A 111 -15.76 -18.12 -6.40
CA PRO A 111 -15.72 -19.35 -7.19
C PRO A 111 -14.82 -20.48 -6.66
N PRO A 112 -13.61 -20.20 -6.12
CA PRO A 112 -12.77 -21.25 -5.55
C PRO A 112 -13.39 -21.94 -4.33
N ILE A 113 -14.05 -21.18 -3.46
CA ILE A 113 -14.72 -21.74 -2.27
C ILE A 113 -15.98 -22.51 -2.68
N LEU A 114 -16.72 -22.02 -3.67
CA LEU A 114 -17.88 -22.73 -4.18
C LEU A 114 -17.49 -24.11 -4.75
N THR A 115 -16.40 -24.18 -5.51
CA THR A 115 -15.84 -25.44 -6.01
C THR A 115 -15.45 -26.36 -4.85
N LEU A 116 -14.74 -25.82 -3.85
CA LEU A 116 -14.38 -26.58 -2.66
C LEU A 116 -15.59 -27.16 -1.93
N LEU A 117 -16.65 -26.36 -1.75
CA LEU A 117 -17.87 -26.79 -1.07
C LEU A 117 -18.68 -27.81 -1.86
N ASN A 118 -18.73 -27.69 -3.18
CA ASN A 118 -19.43 -28.68 -4.05
C ASN A 118 -18.76 -30.05 -4.02
N ASP A 119 -17.46 -30.13 -3.82
CA ASP A 119 -16.71 -31.37 -3.74
C ASP A 119 -16.76 -32.04 -2.34
N GLN A 120 -17.39 -31.41 -1.36
CA GLN A 120 -17.45 -31.90 0.02
C GLN A 120 -18.60 -32.88 0.24
N LYS A 121 -18.32 -33.85 1.10
CA LYS A 121 -19.33 -34.64 1.80
C LYS A 121 -19.21 -34.32 3.29
N PRO A 122 -20.07 -33.45 3.82
CA PRO A 122 -19.96 -33.01 5.21
C PRO A 122 -20.17 -34.19 6.16
N LYS A 123 -19.37 -34.26 7.23
CA LYS A 123 -19.57 -35.20 8.33
C LYS A 123 -20.21 -34.49 9.50
N LEU A 124 -21.09 -35.16 10.22
CA LEU A 124 -21.71 -34.66 11.43
C LEU A 124 -21.10 -35.29 12.67
N THR A 125 -20.52 -34.46 13.55
CA THR A 125 -20.00 -34.93 14.84
C THR A 125 -20.61 -34.09 15.96
N GLY A 126 -21.61 -34.68 16.64
CA GLY A 126 -22.46 -33.94 17.58
C GLY A 126 -23.27 -32.87 16.87
N ASN A 127 -23.05 -31.58 17.17
CA ASN A 127 -23.68 -30.46 16.49
C ASN A 127 -22.73 -29.75 15.51
N LYS A 128 -21.60 -30.39 15.12
CA LYS A 128 -20.60 -29.80 14.24
C LYS A 128 -20.61 -30.47 12.88
N ILE A 129 -20.70 -29.65 11.83
CA ILE A 129 -20.44 -30.05 10.45
C ILE A 129 -18.94 -29.97 10.21
N LEU A 130 -18.29 -31.06 9.94
CA LEU A 130 -16.86 -31.15 9.67
C LEU A 130 -16.63 -31.23 8.15
N LEU A 131 -15.82 -30.26 7.64
CA LEU A 131 -15.40 -30.21 6.24
C LEU A 131 -13.90 -30.44 6.14
N LYS A 132 -13.50 -31.13 5.05
CA LYS A 132 -12.08 -31.34 4.75
C LYS A 132 -11.53 -30.14 3.97
N THR A 133 -10.36 -29.63 4.38
CA THR A 133 -9.64 -28.56 3.69
C THR A 133 -8.22 -28.99 3.37
N LYS A 134 -7.62 -28.39 2.36
CA LYS A 134 -6.24 -28.68 1.96
C LYS A 134 -5.24 -27.72 2.61
N THR A 135 -5.69 -26.51 2.97
CA THR A 135 -4.84 -25.44 3.50
C THR A 135 -5.46 -24.75 4.71
N ASP A 136 -4.62 -24.16 5.55
CA ASP A 136 -5.04 -23.27 6.65
C ASP A 136 -5.84 -22.06 6.18
N THR A 137 -5.55 -21.58 4.97
CA THR A 137 -6.25 -20.45 4.35
C THR A 137 -7.69 -20.80 4.02
N GLU A 138 -7.92 -21.98 3.43
CA GLU A 138 -9.27 -22.51 3.17
C GLU A 138 -10.04 -22.72 4.47
N ALA A 139 -9.41 -23.35 5.46
CA ALA A 139 -9.99 -23.58 6.78
C ALA A 139 -10.41 -22.27 7.48
N SER A 140 -9.53 -21.27 7.45
CA SER A 140 -9.79 -19.96 8.04
C SER A 140 -10.90 -19.20 7.29
N ALA A 141 -10.94 -19.27 5.96
CA ALA A 141 -11.98 -18.66 5.15
C ALA A 141 -13.35 -19.26 5.45
N LEU A 142 -13.45 -20.59 5.49
CA LEU A 142 -14.69 -21.30 5.82
C LEU A 142 -15.19 -20.95 7.22
N LYS A 143 -14.33 -20.98 8.23
CA LYS A 143 -14.70 -20.67 9.62
C LYS A 143 -15.09 -19.22 9.84
N LYS A 144 -14.33 -18.25 9.31
CA LYS A 144 -14.53 -16.82 9.61
C LYS A 144 -15.58 -16.14 8.72
N LYS A 145 -15.64 -16.52 7.44
CA LYS A 145 -16.46 -15.78 6.46
C LYS A 145 -17.74 -16.52 6.07
N TYR A 146 -17.69 -17.84 5.95
CA TYR A 146 -18.80 -18.60 5.40
C TYR A 146 -19.59 -19.44 6.43
N SER A 147 -19.06 -19.63 7.64
CA SER A 147 -19.72 -20.41 8.70
C SER A 147 -21.13 -19.91 9.00
N SER A 148 -21.31 -18.62 9.23
CA SER A 148 -22.62 -18.03 9.53
C SER A 148 -23.62 -18.16 8.37
N LEU A 149 -23.13 -18.08 7.13
CA LEU A 149 -23.98 -18.23 5.94
C LEU A 149 -24.49 -19.66 5.79
N ILE A 150 -23.60 -20.65 5.93
CA ILE A 150 -23.97 -22.08 5.88
C ILE A 150 -24.92 -22.44 7.01
N GLN A 151 -24.67 -21.96 8.22
CA GLN A 151 -25.57 -22.15 9.37
C GLN A 151 -26.97 -21.55 9.12
N SER A 152 -26.99 -20.33 8.57
CA SER A 152 -28.25 -19.64 8.25
C SER A 152 -29.06 -20.41 7.20
N SER A 153 -28.40 -20.96 6.17
CA SER A 153 -29.06 -21.75 5.14
C SER A 153 -29.70 -23.02 5.74
N TYR A 154 -28.99 -23.79 6.58
CA TYR A 154 -29.55 -24.94 7.26
C TYR A 154 -30.73 -24.58 8.17
N ARG A 155 -30.66 -23.44 8.89
CA ARG A 155 -31.77 -22.96 9.70
C ARG A 155 -33.05 -22.69 8.91
N THR A 156 -32.93 -22.28 7.64
CA THR A 156 -34.09 -22.07 6.77
C THR A 156 -34.91 -23.33 6.57
N PHE A 157 -34.27 -24.50 6.69
CA PHE A 157 -34.93 -25.83 6.56
C PHE A 157 -35.32 -26.47 7.90
N GLY A 158 -35.17 -25.75 9.02
CA GLY A 158 -35.56 -26.23 10.35
C GLY A 158 -34.47 -26.98 11.12
N PHE A 159 -33.24 -26.98 10.65
CA PHE A 159 -32.13 -27.60 11.39
C PHE A 159 -31.81 -26.82 12.67
N PRO A 160 -31.31 -27.52 13.72
CA PRO A 160 -30.80 -26.84 14.92
C PRO A 160 -29.54 -26.05 14.61
N GLU A 161 -29.01 -25.36 15.61
CA GLU A 161 -27.75 -24.63 15.45
C GLU A 161 -26.58 -25.60 15.22
N LEU A 162 -26.13 -25.70 13.97
CA LEU A 162 -25.01 -26.53 13.57
C LEU A 162 -23.75 -25.63 13.48
N GLN A 163 -22.66 -26.01 14.12
CA GLN A 163 -21.39 -25.31 14.02
C GLN A 163 -20.56 -25.87 12.87
N LEU A 164 -19.85 -25.02 12.14
CA LEU A 164 -18.92 -25.45 11.10
C LEU A 164 -17.51 -25.60 11.68
N ASP A 165 -16.90 -26.76 11.45
CA ASP A 165 -15.51 -27.04 11.76
C ASP A 165 -14.77 -27.59 10.53
N THR A 166 -13.44 -27.55 10.53
CA THR A 166 -12.63 -27.98 9.40
C THR A 166 -11.50 -28.88 9.87
N GLU A 167 -11.20 -29.92 9.09
CA GLU A 167 -10.06 -30.81 9.26
C GLU A 167 -9.13 -30.67 8.06
N ILE A 168 -7.84 -30.41 8.32
CA ILE A 168 -6.84 -30.33 7.25
C ILE A 168 -6.41 -31.74 6.91
N PHE A 169 -6.71 -32.16 5.67
CA PHE A 169 -6.37 -33.46 5.14
C PHE A 169 -5.45 -33.30 3.94
N VAL A 170 -4.15 -33.48 4.14
CA VAL A 170 -3.15 -33.49 3.07
C VAL A 170 -2.32 -34.77 3.21
N SER A 171 -2.32 -35.63 2.19
CA SER A 171 -1.41 -36.78 2.16
C SER A 171 -0.02 -36.33 1.65
N ASP A 172 1.06 -36.85 2.23
CA ASP A 172 2.43 -36.60 1.78
C ASP A 172 2.64 -36.88 0.28
N GLN A 173 1.93 -37.85 -0.28
CA GLN A 173 1.97 -38.17 -1.71
C GLN A 173 1.34 -37.09 -2.59
N GLU A 174 0.29 -36.42 -2.12
CA GLU A 174 -0.34 -35.33 -2.87
C GLU A 174 0.49 -34.05 -2.81
N ILE A 175 1.16 -33.79 -1.70
CA ILE A 175 2.13 -32.67 -1.58
C ILE A 175 3.27 -32.88 -2.57
N GLN A 176 3.77 -34.08 -2.69
CA GLN A 176 4.89 -34.38 -3.58
C GLN A 176 4.47 -34.30 -5.06
N LYS A 177 3.30 -34.87 -5.42
CA LYS A 177 2.72 -34.70 -6.77
C LYS A 177 2.44 -33.24 -7.13
N PHE A 178 1.92 -32.45 -6.19
CA PHE A 178 1.66 -31.04 -6.40
C PHE A 178 2.97 -30.26 -6.60
N ARG A 179 4.02 -30.58 -5.84
CA ARG A 179 5.36 -29.98 -6.02
C ARG A 179 5.96 -30.34 -7.38
N GLU A 180 5.84 -31.58 -7.80
CA GLU A 180 6.33 -32.06 -9.10
C GLU A 180 5.55 -31.44 -10.27
N GLN A 181 4.22 -31.36 -10.18
CA GLN A 181 3.39 -30.67 -11.17
C GLN A 181 3.68 -29.17 -11.25
N LYS A 182 3.81 -28.52 -10.11
CA LYS A 182 4.13 -27.08 -10.09
C LYS A 182 5.52 -26.78 -10.62
N MET A 183 6.52 -27.61 -10.31
CA MET A 183 7.84 -27.51 -10.91
C MET A 183 7.82 -27.72 -12.43
N ALA A 184 7.01 -28.66 -12.93
CA ALA A 184 6.85 -28.88 -14.35
C ALA A 184 6.12 -27.71 -15.04
N GLU A 185 5.06 -27.19 -14.45
CA GLU A 185 4.35 -26.00 -14.96
C GLU A 185 5.23 -24.75 -14.95
N ASP A 186 6.02 -24.54 -13.89
CA ASP A 186 6.95 -23.41 -13.80
C ASP A 186 8.10 -23.54 -14.82
N GLN A 187 8.58 -24.76 -15.08
CA GLN A 187 9.55 -25.05 -16.15
C GLN A 187 8.95 -24.85 -17.54
N GLU A 188 7.69 -25.23 -17.74
CA GLU A 188 6.99 -25.07 -19.02
C GLU A 188 6.68 -23.58 -19.29
N ARG A 189 6.29 -22.81 -18.28
CA ARG A 189 6.13 -21.33 -18.38
C ARG A 189 7.44 -20.63 -18.66
N ALA A 190 8.52 -21.05 -18.00
CA ALA A 190 9.85 -20.50 -18.28
C ALA A 190 10.32 -20.84 -19.71
N LEU A 191 10.01 -22.04 -20.19
CA LEU A 191 10.31 -22.46 -21.55
C LEU A 191 9.43 -21.74 -22.58
N GLN A 192 8.14 -21.54 -22.30
CA GLN A 192 7.23 -20.76 -23.16
C GLN A 192 7.62 -19.28 -23.23
N ALA A 193 8.02 -18.69 -22.11
CA ALA A 193 8.57 -17.33 -22.09
C ALA A 193 9.85 -17.19 -22.90
N LEU A 194 10.74 -18.19 -22.84
CA LEU A 194 11.94 -18.25 -23.68
C LEU A 194 11.60 -18.41 -25.17
N ILE A 195 10.63 -19.24 -25.51
CA ILE A 195 10.17 -19.46 -26.90
C ILE A 195 9.45 -18.21 -27.45
N GLU A 196 8.67 -17.50 -26.63
CA GLU A 196 8.06 -16.21 -27.02
C GLU A 196 9.11 -15.11 -27.21
N MET A 197 10.12 -15.05 -26.33
CA MET A 197 11.27 -14.16 -26.49
C MET A 197 12.08 -14.48 -27.77
N GLU A 198 12.36 -15.77 -28.04
CA GLU A 198 13.04 -16.21 -29.26
C GLU A 198 12.22 -15.98 -30.55
N LYS A 199 10.87 -16.03 -30.47
CA LYS A 199 9.98 -15.66 -31.59
C LYS A 199 10.02 -14.17 -31.86
N GLN A 200 9.98 -13.33 -30.83
CA GLN A 200 10.11 -11.88 -30.99
C GLN A 200 11.46 -11.47 -31.52
N ASP A 201 12.56 -12.17 -31.13
CA ASP A 201 13.90 -11.93 -31.67
C ASP A 201 14.06 -12.45 -33.13
N LYS A 202 13.35 -13.51 -33.53
CA LYS A 202 13.35 -14.02 -34.91
C LYS A 202 12.51 -13.16 -35.87
N GLU A 203 11.37 -12.64 -35.42
CA GLU A 203 10.56 -11.70 -36.20
C GLU A 203 11.27 -10.35 -36.43
N ALA A 204 12.27 -10.02 -35.62
CA ALA A 204 13.12 -8.84 -35.79
C ALA A 204 14.31 -9.05 -36.77
N GLN A 205 14.59 -10.28 -37.19
CA GLN A 205 15.77 -10.60 -38.04
C GLN A 205 15.48 -10.88 -39.51
N ASP A 206 14.22 -11.06 -39.94
CA ASP A 206 13.86 -11.40 -41.31
C ASP A 206 13.21 -10.21 -42.06
N ASP A 207 13.96 -9.13 -42.26
CA ASP A 207 13.71 -8.18 -43.36
C ASP A 207 15.04 -7.50 -43.73
N GLU A 208 15.58 -7.81 -44.89
CA GLU A 208 16.69 -7.05 -45.52
C GLU A 208 16.24 -5.61 -45.76
N ALA A 209 16.49 -4.72 -44.80
CA ALA A 209 16.34 -3.28 -44.95
C ALA A 209 17.48 -2.73 -45.85
N PRO A 210 17.20 -1.74 -46.69
CA PRO A 210 18.22 -1.04 -47.47
C PRO A 210 19.33 -0.52 -46.54
N SER A 211 20.57 -0.75 -46.85
CA SER A 211 21.73 -0.32 -46.06
C SER A 211 21.87 1.20 -46.07
N GLY A 212 21.32 1.87 -45.05
CA GLY A 212 21.41 3.32 -44.81
C GLY A 212 20.22 3.88 -44.02
N PRO A 213 20.36 5.07 -43.41
CA PRO A 213 19.25 5.72 -42.72
C PRO A 213 18.06 6.00 -43.67
N LEU A 214 16.85 5.73 -43.17
CA LEU A 214 15.65 5.93 -43.99
C LEU A 214 15.48 7.39 -44.41
N GLN A 215 15.38 7.65 -45.72
CA GLN A 215 15.10 8.97 -46.27
C GLN A 215 13.98 8.86 -47.27
N ILE A 216 12.83 9.47 -46.99
CA ILE A 216 11.69 9.56 -47.89
C ILE A 216 11.52 11.03 -48.27
N GLY A 217 11.56 11.33 -49.56
CA GLY A 217 11.56 12.70 -50.07
C GLY A 217 12.92 13.39 -49.96
N TYR A 218 12.93 14.72 -49.78
CA TYR A 218 14.16 15.48 -49.70
C TYR A 218 14.79 15.45 -48.30
N GLN A 219 16.12 15.55 -48.29
CA GLN A 219 16.87 15.66 -47.02
C GLN A 219 16.47 16.95 -46.29
N ILE A 220 16.14 16.82 -45.01
CA ILE A 220 15.86 17.94 -44.13
C ILE A 220 17.17 18.37 -43.46
N LYS A 221 17.60 19.61 -43.69
CA LYS A 221 18.85 20.13 -43.19
C LYS A 221 18.84 20.26 -41.67
N ASP A 222 19.99 20.10 -41.02
CA ASP A 222 20.09 20.26 -39.56
C ASP A 222 19.90 21.72 -39.10
N SER A 223 20.07 22.68 -40.03
CA SER A 223 19.84 24.11 -39.77
C SER A 223 18.35 24.51 -39.84
N GLU A 224 17.44 23.60 -40.18
CA GLU A 224 15.99 23.92 -40.15
C GLU A 224 15.49 24.01 -38.71
N GLU A 225 14.66 25.00 -38.44
CA GLU A 225 14.01 25.19 -37.15
C GLU A 225 13.06 24.01 -36.86
N ILE A 226 13.26 23.35 -35.73
CA ILE A 226 12.42 22.24 -35.28
C ILE A 226 11.41 22.78 -34.26
N ARG A 227 10.13 22.61 -34.54
CA ARG A 227 9.04 22.99 -33.64
C ARG A 227 8.69 21.84 -32.74
N THR A 228 8.43 22.14 -31.48
CA THR A 228 7.88 21.15 -30.53
C THR A 228 6.40 20.90 -30.81
N LEU A 229 5.95 19.67 -30.61
CA LEU A 229 4.58 19.27 -30.96
C LEU A 229 3.52 19.97 -30.11
N ASP A 230 3.81 20.31 -28.85
CA ASP A 230 2.93 21.09 -27.98
C ASP A 230 2.74 22.54 -28.42
N SER A 231 3.67 23.09 -29.21
CA SER A 231 3.58 24.44 -29.76
C SER A 231 2.66 24.57 -30.96
N ILE A 232 2.14 23.44 -31.52
CA ILE A 232 1.29 23.41 -32.68
C ILE A 232 -0.17 23.56 -32.25
N MET A 233 -0.75 24.72 -32.48
CA MET A 233 -2.12 25.05 -32.05
C MET A 233 -3.11 25.25 -33.20
N ASP A 234 -2.62 25.38 -34.43
CA ASP A 234 -3.47 25.70 -35.60
C ASP A 234 -2.85 25.15 -36.90
N GLU A 235 -3.55 25.30 -38.04
CA GLU A 235 -3.07 24.93 -39.36
C GLU A 235 -1.82 25.73 -39.76
N GLU A 236 -0.79 25.04 -40.24
CA GLU A 236 0.46 25.63 -40.70
C GLU A 236 0.87 25.09 -42.09
N ARG A 237 1.35 25.97 -42.98
CA ARG A 237 1.67 25.58 -44.35
C ARG A 237 2.97 24.77 -44.47
N ARG A 238 3.94 25.04 -43.61
CA ARG A 238 5.23 24.34 -43.58
C ARG A 238 5.89 24.41 -42.23
N ILE A 239 6.05 23.27 -41.59
CA ILE A 239 6.80 23.11 -40.37
C ILE A 239 7.68 21.89 -40.46
N THR A 240 8.71 21.87 -39.63
CA THR A 240 9.56 20.69 -39.38
C THR A 240 9.44 20.31 -37.91
N VAL A 241 9.14 19.03 -37.70
CA VAL A 241 9.04 18.41 -36.37
C VAL A 241 9.95 17.20 -36.32
N GLN A 242 10.28 16.78 -35.11
CA GLN A 242 11.00 15.51 -34.90
C GLN A 242 10.32 14.71 -33.79
N GLY A 243 10.40 13.38 -33.86
CA GLY A 243 9.78 12.57 -32.83
C GLY A 243 10.05 11.07 -33.00
N TYR A 244 9.72 10.36 -31.94
CA TYR A 244 9.72 8.90 -31.86
C TYR A 244 8.46 8.34 -32.52
N VAL A 245 8.61 7.39 -33.43
CA VAL A 245 7.52 6.70 -34.09
C VAL A 245 7.00 5.60 -33.15
N PHE A 246 5.79 5.76 -32.61
CA PHE A 246 5.21 4.78 -31.71
C PHE A 246 4.14 3.90 -32.35
N ASP A 247 3.71 4.27 -33.59
CA ASP A 247 2.76 3.49 -34.40
C ASP A 247 2.99 3.82 -35.88
N ALA A 248 2.97 2.82 -36.78
CA ALA A 248 3.10 3.02 -38.22
C ALA A 248 2.35 1.95 -39.00
N GLU A 249 1.59 2.38 -40.00
CA GLU A 249 0.81 1.55 -40.90
C GLU A 249 0.98 2.05 -42.34
N THR A 250 1.20 1.13 -43.26
CA THR A 250 1.24 1.45 -44.71
C THR A 250 0.18 0.65 -45.43
N ARG A 251 -0.64 1.35 -46.24
CA ARG A 251 -1.73 0.76 -47.02
C ARG A 251 -1.80 1.29 -48.42
N GLU A 252 -2.25 0.47 -49.35
CA GLU A 252 -2.52 0.87 -50.74
C GLU A 252 -3.96 1.34 -50.86
N LEU A 253 -4.16 2.51 -51.44
CA LEU A 253 -5.48 3.10 -51.70
C LEU A 253 -6.09 2.54 -52.99
N LYS A 254 -7.42 2.61 -53.12
CA LYS A 254 -8.13 2.22 -54.36
C LYS A 254 -7.65 2.96 -55.61
N SER A 255 -6.97 4.09 -55.45
CA SER A 255 -6.34 4.87 -56.54
C SER A 255 -4.96 4.32 -56.96
N GLY A 256 -4.46 3.24 -56.36
CA GLY A 256 -3.14 2.70 -56.63
C GLY A 256 -1.99 3.46 -55.95
N ARG A 257 -2.30 4.50 -55.14
CA ARG A 257 -1.28 5.24 -54.35
C ARG A 257 -1.07 4.60 -53.01
N THR A 258 0.17 4.56 -52.58
CA THR A 258 0.54 4.11 -51.22
C THR A 258 0.41 5.28 -50.23
N LEU A 259 -0.27 5.03 -49.13
CA LEU A 259 -0.43 5.95 -47.99
C LEU A 259 0.25 5.33 -46.77
N CYS A 260 1.21 6.04 -46.20
CA CYS A 260 1.78 5.74 -44.91
C CYS A 260 1.15 6.63 -43.84
N ILE A 261 0.64 6.03 -42.79
CA ILE A 261 0.09 6.71 -41.59
C ILE A 261 0.95 6.29 -40.42
N PHE A 262 1.54 7.25 -39.74
CA PHE A 262 2.33 6.97 -38.54
C PHE A 262 2.10 8.05 -37.50
N LYS A 263 2.36 7.71 -36.24
CA LYS A 263 2.20 8.61 -35.11
C LYS A 263 3.55 8.86 -34.50
N ILE A 264 3.85 10.13 -34.27
CA ILE A 264 5.10 10.55 -33.64
C ILE A 264 4.83 11.32 -32.35
N THR A 265 5.76 11.24 -31.44
CA THR A 265 5.81 12.06 -30.21
C THR A 265 7.23 12.57 -29.99
N ASP A 266 7.33 13.81 -29.56
CA ASP A 266 8.55 14.41 -29.03
C ASP A 266 8.52 14.47 -27.49
N TYR A 267 7.53 13.78 -26.90
CA TYR A 267 7.18 13.72 -25.48
C TYR A 267 6.61 15.02 -24.89
N THR A 268 6.50 16.10 -25.67
CA THR A 268 5.68 17.28 -25.30
C THR A 268 4.22 17.08 -25.72
N ASN A 269 4.01 16.49 -26.90
CA ASN A 269 2.71 16.11 -27.43
C ASN A 269 2.89 14.96 -28.46
N SER A 270 1.82 14.59 -29.13
CA SER A 270 1.85 13.62 -30.25
C SER A 270 1.01 14.10 -31.41
N ILE A 271 1.40 13.69 -32.63
CA ILE A 271 0.66 14.02 -33.84
C ILE A 271 0.59 12.83 -34.78
N LEU A 272 -0.54 12.70 -35.47
CA LEU A 272 -0.70 11.75 -36.55
C LEU A 272 -0.13 12.35 -37.84
N VAL A 273 0.74 11.61 -38.52
CA VAL A 273 1.37 12.00 -39.78
C VAL A 273 0.84 11.14 -40.90
N LYS A 274 0.42 11.76 -41.99
CA LYS A 274 0.01 11.11 -43.25
C LYS A 274 1.02 11.47 -44.32
N MET A 275 1.50 10.48 -45.06
CA MET A 275 2.42 10.67 -46.17
C MET A 275 1.96 9.84 -47.38
N PHE A 276 1.90 10.48 -48.54
CA PHE A 276 1.54 9.84 -49.81
C PHE A 276 2.79 9.60 -50.65
N ALA A 277 2.96 8.39 -51.18
CA ALA A 277 4.05 8.07 -52.08
C ALA A 277 3.92 8.92 -53.37
N ARG A 278 5.00 9.59 -53.76
CA ARG A 278 5.10 10.35 -54.99
C ARG A 278 5.49 9.44 -56.15
N GLU A 279 6.41 8.49 -55.87
CA GLU A 279 7.00 7.54 -56.80
C GLU A 279 6.94 6.12 -56.21
N LYS A 280 7.23 5.11 -57.05
CA LYS A 280 7.21 3.70 -56.58
C LYS A 280 8.28 3.41 -55.55
N GLU A 281 9.43 4.12 -55.62
CA GLU A 281 10.54 4.02 -54.71
C GLU A 281 10.15 4.50 -53.28
N ASP A 282 9.40 5.63 -53.20
CA ASP A 282 8.84 6.10 -51.93
C ASP A 282 7.96 5.03 -51.26
N ALA A 283 7.15 4.32 -52.06
CA ALA A 283 6.25 3.29 -51.54
C ALA A 283 7.00 2.10 -50.91
N VAL A 284 8.20 1.78 -51.41
CA VAL A 284 9.06 0.75 -50.81
C VAL A 284 9.68 1.25 -49.50
N LEU A 285 10.21 2.48 -49.51
CA LEU A 285 10.82 3.09 -48.34
C LEU A 285 9.79 3.31 -47.21
N MET A 286 8.51 3.65 -47.54
CA MET A 286 7.44 3.80 -46.55
C MET A 286 7.15 2.51 -45.77
N LYS A 287 7.34 1.34 -46.39
CA LYS A 287 7.18 0.05 -45.70
C LYS A 287 8.28 -0.22 -44.69
N SER A 288 9.42 0.45 -44.83
CA SER A 288 10.55 0.35 -43.86
C SER A 288 10.39 1.27 -42.64
N LEU A 289 9.41 2.19 -42.64
CA LEU A 289 9.10 3.02 -41.50
C LEU A 289 8.38 2.17 -40.43
N LYS A 290 9.03 1.98 -39.28
CA LYS A 290 8.55 1.09 -38.24
C LYS A 290 8.53 1.81 -36.88
N LYS A 291 7.71 1.29 -35.98
CA LYS A 291 7.72 1.68 -34.58
C LYS A 291 9.16 1.49 -34.00
N GLY A 292 9.61 2.46 -33.22
CA GLY A 292 10.95 2.45 -32.63
C GLY A 292 11.92 3.42 -33.29
N MET A 293 11.62 3.90 -34.50
CA MET A 293 12.46 4.85 -35.22
C MET A 293 12.28 6.26 -34.70
N TRP A 294 13.33 7.06 -34.78
CA TRP A 294 13.26 8.51 -34.61
C TRP A 294 13.31 9.15 -35.99
N VAL A 295 12.39 10.06 -36.21
CA VAL A 295 12.29 10.72 -37.53
C VAL A 295 12.18 12.23 -37.38
N LYS A 296 12.72 12.94 -38.38
CA LYS A 296 12.46 14.33 -38.64
C LYS A 296 11.44 14.36 -39.82
N ALA A 297 10.31 15.01 -39.61
CA ALA A 297 9.24 15.12 -40.61
C ALA A 297 8.97 16.58 -40.98
N ARG A 298 8.82 16.86 -42.27
CA ARG A 298 8.52 18.19 -42.78
C ARG A 298 7.28 18.15 -43.63
N GLY A 299 6.33 19.08 -43.36
CA GLY A 299 5.08 19.11 -44.09
C GLY A 299 4.17 20.27 -43.67
N SER A 300 2.87 20.12 -43.91
CA SER A 300 1.84 21.06 -43.45
C SER A 300 0.98 20.45 -42.37
N ILE A 301 0.48 21.29 -41.47
CA ILE A 301 -0.52 20.92 -40.47
C ILE A 301 -1.89 21.30 -40.99
N GLN A 302 -2.83 20.39 -40.96
CA GLN A 302 -4.21 20.59 -41.47
C GLN A 302 -5.19 19.94 -40.47
N ASN A 303 -6.40 20.52 -40.43
CA ASN A 303 -7.50 19.94 -39.68
C ASN A 303 -8.10 18.78 -40.48
N ASP A 304 -8.05 17.58 -39.98
CA ASP A 304 -8.56 16.39 -40.67
C ASP A 304 -9.98 16.07 -40.19
N THR A 305 -10.90 16.11 -41.12
CA THR A 305 -12.33 15.90 -40.85
C THR A 305 -12.67 14.48 -40.39
N PHE A 306 -11.85 13.47 -40.70
CA PHE A 306 -12.06 12.09 -40.33
C PHE A 306 -11.50 11.82 -38.89
N VAL A 307 -10.33 12.38 -38.62
CA VAL A 307 -9.68 12.24 -37.25
C VAL A 307 -10.30 13.25 -36.29
N ARG A 308 -10.83 14.36 -36.79
CA ARG A 308 -11.35 15.52 -36.04
C ARG A 308 -10.29 16.17 -35.16
N ASP A 309 -9.06 16.22 -35.67
CA ASP A 309 -7.89 16.75 -34.99
C ASP A 309 -6.89 17.29 -36.02
N LEU A 310 -5.87 18.02 -35.54
CA LEU A 310 -4.77 18.46 -36.39
C LEU A 310 -3.90 17.24 -36.74
N VAL A 311 -3.63 17.12 -38.06
CA VAL A 311 -2.76 16.08 -38.62
C VAL A 311 -1.65 16.72 -39.45
N MET A 312 -0.50 16.09 -39.49
CA MET A 312 0.58 16.48 -40.38
C MET A 312 0.48 15.75 -41.70
N ILE A 313 0.46 16.51 -42.81
CA ILE A 313 0.67 15.95 -44.15
C ILE A 313 2.13 16.12 -44.49
N ALA A 314 2.90 15.05 -44.31
CA ALA A 314 4.35 15.07 -44.48
C ALA A 314 4.71 14.99 -45.99
N ASN A 315 5.68 15.79 -46.34
CA ASN A 315 6.32 15.77 -47.65
C ASN A 315 7.66 15.02 -47.62
N ASP A 316 8.38 15.18 -46.56
CA ASP A 316 9.73 14.61 -46.34
C ASP A 316 9.83 14.01 -44.95
N VAL A 317 10.40 12.80 -44.86
CA VAL A 317 10.64 12.09 -43.63
C VAL A 317 12.06 11.51 -43.65
N ASN A 318 12.89 11.91 -42.70
CA ASN A 318 14.26 11.39 -42.59
C ASN A 318 14.44 10.75 -41.24
N GLU A 319 15.02 9.56 -41.22
CA GLU A 319 15.47 8.92 -39.99
C GLU A 319 16.60 9.73 -39.36
N ILE A 320 16.51 9.92 -38.06
CA ILE A 320 17.52 10.56 -37.26
C ILE A 320 17.99 9.62 -36.15
N LYS A 321 19.19 9.82 -35.65
CA LYS A 321 19.59 9.16 -34.40
C LYS A 321 18.66 9.66 -33.28
N GLY A 322 17.99 8.73 -32.62
CA GLY A 322 17.23 9.05 -31.42
C GLY A 322 18.16 9.68 -30.37
N LYS A 323 17.59 10.50 -29.49
CA LYS A 323 18.31 10.94 -28.29
C LYS A 323 18.52 9.72 -27.40
N THR A 324 19.58 8.96 -27.65
CA THR A 324 19.96 7.87 -26.76
C THR A 324 20.73 8.46 -25.59
N ARG A 325 20.27 8.15 -24.38
CA ARG A 325 21.03 8.46 -23.18
C ARG A 325 22.21 7.51 -23.10
N GLU A 326 23.41 8.08 -23.10
CA GLU A 326 24.67 7.34 -23.03
C GLU A 326 25.23 7.46 -21.60
N ASP A 327 26.07 6.53 -21.22
CA ASP A 327 26.84 6.57 -19.98
C ASP A 327 28.33 6.58 -20.38
N THR A 328 28.98 7.75 -20.26
CA THR A 328 30.35 8.00 -20.74
C THR A 328 31.41 7.80 -19.66
N ALA A 329 30.99 7.49 -18.43
CA ALA A 329 31.92 7.21 -17.32
C ALA A 329 32.88 6.05 -17.68
N PRO A 330 34.09 6.04 -17.14
CA PRO A 330 35.04 4.92 -17.29
C PRO A 330 34.42 3.59 -16.82
N GLU A 331 34.92 2.48 -17.41
CA GLU A 331 34.35 1.15 -17.12
C GLU A 331 34.44 0.74 -15.64
N ASP A 332 35.54 1.14 -14.98
CA ASP A 332 35.82 0.89 -13.57
C ASP A 332 35.09 1.84 -12.62
N GLU A 333 34.48 2.92 -13.13
CA GLU A 333 33.69 3.90 -12.36
C GLU A 333 32.17 3.75 -12.56
N LYS A 334 31.74 2.76 -13.38
CA LYS A 334 30.30 2.52 -13.62
C LYS A 334 29.56 2.19 -12.34
N ARG A 335 28.45 2.90 -12.12
CA ARG A 335 27.62 2.75 -10.93
C ARG A 335 26.84 1.44 -10.91
N VAL A 336 26.41 1.05 -9.72
CA VAL A 336 25.41 0.00 -9.47
C VAL A 336 24.15 0.64 -8.90
N GLU A 337 23.00 0.38 -9.51
CA GLU A 337 21.72 0.80 -8.93
C GLU A 337 21.29 -0.21 -7.86
N LEU A 338 21.05 0.27 -6.63
CA LEU A 338 20.68 -0.56 -5.49
C LEU A 338 19.23 -0.40 -5.04
N HIS A 339 18.48 0.54 -5.66
CA HIS A 339 17.10 0.82 -5.29
C HIS A 339 16.23 0.98 -6.55
N LEU A 340 15.60 -0.12 -6.97
CA LEU A 340 14.90 -0.20 -8.24
C LEU A 340 13.66 -1.07 -8.16
N HIS A 341 12.58 -0.62 -8.81
CA HIS A 341 11.27 -1.25 -8.82
C HIS A 341 10.87 -1.74 -10.20
N SER A 342 10.24 -2.90 -10.23
CA SER A 342 9.54 -3.45 -11.40
C SER A 342 8.02 -3.22 -11.29
N PRO A 343 7.21 -3.57 -12.32
CA PRO A 343 5.76 -3.50 -12.24
C PRO A 343 5.13 -4.39 -11.15
N MET A 344 5.92 -5.24 -10.47
CA MET A 344 5.47 -5.98 -9.29
C MET A 344 5.41 -5.10 -8.04
N SER A 345 6.05 -3.93 -8.03
CA SER A 345 5.72 -2.80 -7.15
C SER A 345 4.39 -2.23 -7.59
N GLN A 346 3.31 -2.93 -7.20
CA GLN A 346 1.97 -2.82 -7.75
C GLN A 346 1.45 -1.38 -7.74
N MET A 347 0.96 -0.93 -8.89
CA MET A 347 0.36 0.39 -9.10
C MET A 347 1.34 1.56 -8.86
N ASP A 348 2.65 1.32 -9.00
CA ASP A 348 3.66 2.37 -8.84
C ASP A 348 4.73 2.36 -9.95
N ALA A 349 5.46 1.28 -10.18
CA ALA A 349 6.47 1.20 -11.23
C ALA A 349 5.91 0.70 -12.58
N VAL A 350 6.52 1.13 -13.70
CA VAL A 350 5.99 0.88 -15.05
C VAL A 350 6.95 0.18 -16.00
N SER A 351 8.26 0.14 -15.73
CA SER A 351 9.23 -0.47 -16.63
C SER A 351 9.57 -1.90 -16.23
N SER A 352 9.49 -2.84 -17.18
CA SER A 352 9.83 -4.23 -16.91
C SER A 352 11.31 -4.40 -16.54
N ILE A 353 11.61 -5.35 -15.65
CA ILE A 353 12.97 -5.63 -15.21
C ILE A 353 13.89 -6.00 -16.39
N GLY A 354 13.37 -6.69 -17.41
CA GLY A 354 14.13 -7.03 -18.61
C GLY A 354 14.68 -5.80 -19.33
N LYS A 355 13.86 -4.74 -19.52
CA LYS A 355 14.30 -3.48 -20.15
C LYS A 355 15.33 -2.73 -19.30
N LEU A 356 15.18 -2.75 -17.99
CA LEU A 356 16.10 -2.10 -17.06
C LEU A 356 17.46 -2.79 -17.06
N VAL A 357 17.49 -4.13 -17.06
CA VAL A 357 18.72 -4.93 -17.18
C VAL A 357 19.39 -4.75 -18.54
N GLU A 358 18.61 -4.70 -19.63
CA GLU A 358 19.12 -4.40 -20.98
C GLU A 358 19.79 -3.03 -21.03
N GLN A 359 19.18 -2.02 -20.43
CA GLN A 359 19.75 -0.66 -20.37
C GLN A 359 21.01 -0.62 -19.51
N ALA A 360 21.03 -1.30 -18.36
CA ALA A 360 22.23 -1.45 -17.54
C ALA A 360 23.38 -2.07 -18.32
N LYS A 361 23.09 -3.09 -19.14
CA LYS A 361 24.08 -3.69 -20.05
C LYS A 361 24.59 -2.70 -21.10
N LYS A 362 23.71 -1.94 -21.75
CA LYS A 362 24.08 -0.91 -22.74
C LYS A 362 25.01 0.15 -22.16
N TRP A 363 24.82 0.51 -20.88
CA TRP A 363 25.63 1.48 -20.16
C TRP A 363 26.91 0.89 -19.53
N GLY A 364 27.06 -0.44 -19.55
CA GLY A 364 28.23 -1.11 -18.96
C GLY A 364 28.16 -1.23 -17.44
N HIS A 365 26.97 -1.07 -16.83
CA HIS A 365 26.82 -1.25 -15.38
C HIS A 365 27.12 -2.71 -15.01
N PRO A 366 27.95 -2.97 -13.99
CA PRO A 366 28.38 -4.32 -13.65
C PRO A 366 27.29 -5.14 -12.95
N ALA A 367 26.37 -4.47 -12.27
CA ALA A 367 25.28 -5.07 -11.53
C ALA A 367 24.07 -4.11 -11.42
N ILE A 368 22.92 -4.67 -11.06
CA ILE A 368 21.70 -3.95 -10.77
C ILE A 368 20.93 -4.69 -9.68
N ALA A 369 20.36 -3.97 -8.71
CA ALA A 369 19.48 -4.56 -7.70
C ALA A 369 18.02 -4.48 -8.13
N LEU A 370 17.21 -5.38 -7.59
CA LEU A 370 15.76 -5.35 -7.68
C LEU A 370 15.19 -5.32 -6.27
N THR A 371 14.45 -4.25 -5.92
CA THR A 371 13.94 -3.97 -4.57
C THR A 371 12.47 -3.59 -4.60
N ASP A 372 11.62 -4.45 -5.14
CA ASP A 372 10.18 -4.21 -5.21
C ASP A 372 9.56 -4.00 -3.83
N HIS A 373 8.46 -3.21 -3.74
CA HIS A 373 7.74 -2.92 -2.50
C HIS A 373 7.16 -4.19 -1.88
N ALA A 374 7.76 -4.65 -0.81
CA ALA A 374 7.31 -5.76 0.03
C ALA A 374 7.07 -7.11 -0.69
N VAL A 375 7.54 -7.28 -1.93
CA VAL A 375 7.31 -8.47 -2.76
C VAL A 375 8.55 -8.90 -3.53
N VAL A 376 8.56 -10.17 -3.99
CA VAL A 376 9.70 -10.79 -4.71
C VAL A 376 9.27 -11.49 -6.00
N GLN A 377 8.11 -11.17 -6.53
CA GLN A 377 7.53 -11.87 -7.69
C GLN A 377 8.34 -11.70 -8.99
N SER A 378 9.07 -10.60 -9.14
CA SER A 378 9.93 -10.36 -10.31
C SER A 378 11.26 -11.12 -10.31
N PHE A 379 11.59 -11.90 -9.28
CA PHE A 379 12.88 -12.59 -9.21
C PHE A 379 13.12 -13.59 -10.35
N PRO A 380 12.14 -14.40 -10.80
CA PRO A 380 12.33 -15.27 -11.97
C PRO A 380 12.64 -14.48 -13.25
N ASP A 381 11.92 -13.39 -13.51
CA ASP A 381 12.13 -12.53 -14.68
C ASP A 381 13.51 -11.82 -14.61
N ALA A 382 13.88 -11.36 -13.41
CA ALA A 382 15.17 -10.75 -13.15
C ALA A 382 16.33 -11.75 -13.39
N PHE A 383 16.15 -13.00 -12.96
CA PHE A 383 17.12 -14.07 -13.22
C PHE A 383 17.27 -14.36 -14.71
N ALA A 384 16.15 -14.47 -15.44
CA ALA A 384 16.18 -14.68 -16.88
C ALA A 384 16.86 -13.52 -17.61
N ALA A 385 16.54 -12.27 -17.25
CA ALA A 385 17.16 -11.08 -17.83
C ALA A 385 18.68 -11.01 -17.52
N SER A 386 19.07 -11.30 -16.28
CA SER A 386 20.47 -11.38 -15.87
C SER A 386 21.26 -12.39 -16.72
N LYS A 387 20.73 -13.59 -16.91
CA LYS A 387 21.32 -14.65 -17.75
C LYS A 387 21.42 -14.20 -19.21
N LYS A 388 20.36 -13.60 -19.77
CA LYS A 388 20.30 -13.14 -21.15
C LYS A 388 21.34 -12.05 -21.44
N HIS A 389 21.46 -11.07 -20.58
CA HIS A 389 22.28 -9.87 -20.83
C HIS A 389 23.66 -9.91 -20.15
N GLY A 390 23.91 -10.87 -19.26
CA GLY A 390 25.21 -11.02 -18.57
C GLY A 390 25.46 -9.90 -17.53
N VAL A 391 24.41 -9.30 -16.95
CA VAL A 391 24.50 -8.31 -15.87
C VAL A 391 24.21 -9.02 -14.55
N LYS A 392 25.06 -8.81 -13.54
CA LYS A 392 24.84 -9.39 -12.20
C LYS A 392 23.55 -8.83 -11.57
N MET A 393 22.64 -9.71 -11.17
CA MET A 393 21.44 -9.34 -10.41
C MET A 393 21.68 -9.43 -8.91
N ILE A 394 21.33 -8.37 -8.18
CA ILE A 394 21.30 -8.33 -6.73
C ILE A 394 19.83 -8.42 -6.32
N TYR A 395 19.48 -9.46 -5.56
CA TYR A 395 18.11 -9.69 -5.12
C TYR A 395 17.84 -8.98 -3.80
N GLY A 396 16.81 -8.16 -3.77
CA GLY A 396 16.46 -7.35 -2.62
C GLY A 396 14.96 -7.09 -2.50
N LEU A 397 14.64 -6.25 -1.55
CA LEU A 397 13.28 -5.87 -1.18
C LEU A 397 13.27 -4.46 -0.62
N GLU A 398 12.32 -3.61 -0.99
CA GLU A 398 11.97 -2.46 -0.17
C GLU A 398 10.90 -2.88 0.84
N ALA A 399 11.30 -2.94 2.11
CA ALA A 399 10.48 -3.40 3.22
C ALA A 399 9.75 -2.23 3.89
N ASN A 400 8.55 -2.51 4.43
CA ASN A 400 7.89 -1.65 5.40
C ASN A 400 8.34 -2.08 6.81
N LEU A 401 9.45 -1.54 7.26
CA LEU A 401 10.03 -1.80 8.58
C LEU A 401 9.22 -1.09 9.66
N VAL A 402 8.87 -1.80 10.72
CA VAL A 402 8.19 -1.22 11.89
C VAL A 402 9.01 -1.49 13.14
N ASP A 403 9.16 -0.46 13.96
CA ASP A 403 9.72 -0.63 15.30
C ASP A 403 8.63 -1.19 16.21
N ASP A 404 8.84 -2.44 16.64
CA ASP A 404 7.97 -3.15 17.57
C ASP A 404 8.48 -3.06 19.02
N GLY A 405 9.55 -2.30 19.25
CA GLY A 405 10.22 -2.06 20.53
C GLY A 405 10.13 -0.62 21.05
N VAL A 406 9.24 0.24 20.48
CA VAL A 406 9.11 1.64 20.95
C VAL A 406 8.72 1.66 22.44
N PRO A 407 9.54 2.24 23.33
CA PRO A 407 9.29 2.23 24.76
C PRO A 407 8.11 3.15 25.13
N ILE A 408 7.35 2.74 26.14
CA ILE A 408 6.35 3.60 26.80
C ILE A 408 7.03 4.60 27.73
N ALA A 409 8.10 4.15 28.39
CA ALA A 409 8.86 4.94 29.36
C ALA A 409 10.32 5.08 28.92
N TYR A 410 10.81 6.32 28.85
CA TYR A 410 12.22 6.64 28.62
C TYR A 410 12.90 6.96 29.94
N ASN A 411 14.23 6.76 30.01
CA ASN A 411 15.02 6.92 31.24
C ASN A 411 14.35 6.22 32.44
N PRO A 412 14.07 4.88 32.34
CA PRO A 412 13.24 4.20 33.30
C PRO A 412 13.88 4.21 34.70
N VAL A 413 13.05 4.46 35.72
CA VAL A 413 13.42 4.50 37.11
C VAL A 413 12.45 3.69 37.95
N HIS A 414 12.91 3.12 39.07
CA HIS A 414 12.04 2.38 39.99
C HIS A 414 11.31 3.35 40.91
N ARG A 415 10.29 4.08 40.40
CA ARG A 415 9.44 4.99 41.16
C ARG A 415 8.01 4.54 41.10
N LEU A 416 7.28 4.66 42.22
CA LEU A 416 5.87 4.27 42.30
C LEU A 416 5.00 5.29 41.54
N LEU A 417 4.24 4.82 40.57
CA LEU A 417 3.45 5.67 39.69
C LEU A 417 2.35 6.49 40.41
N GLU A 418 1.79 5.96 41.51
CA GLU A 418 0.73 6.64 42.29
C GLU A 418 1.22 7.85 43.07
N GLU A 419 2.49 7.83 43.52
CA GLU A 419 3.07 8.86 44.39
C GLU A 419 3.79 9.99 43.67
N GLU A 420 4.03 9.81 42.35
CA GLU A 420 4.79 10.75 41.52
C GLU A 420 4.05 12.09 41.31
N THR A 421 4.85 13.13 41.11
CA THR A 421 4.41 14.39 40.54
C THR A 421 4.80 14.41 39.08
N TYR A 422 3.84 14.47 38.20
CA TYR A 422 4.02 14.47 36.74
C TYR A 422 4.07 15.91 36.21
N VAL A 423 4.99 16.18 35.32
CA VAL A 423 5.01 17.39 34.49
C VAL A 423 4.52 16.98 33.10
N VAL A 424 3.24 17.19 32.84
CA VAL A 424 2.65 16.99 31.54
C VAL A 424 2.90 18.23 30.71
N PHE A 425 3.50 18.11 29.53
CA PHE A 425 3.86 19.24 28.71
C PHE A 425 3.62 18.99 27.22
N ASP A 426 3.54 20.08 26.47
CA ASP A 426 3.32 20.08 25.03
C ASP A 426 4.00 21.32 24.42
N VAL A 427 4.50 21.23 23.19
CA VAL A 427 5.14 22.34 22.48
C VAL A 427 4.46 22.60 21.16
N GLU A 428 4.16 23.88 20.86
CA GLU A 428 3.85 24.32 19.51
C GLU A 428 5.10 24.92 18.87
N THR A 429 5.27 24.67 17.58
CA THR A 429 6.53 24.94 16.89
C THR A 429 6.32 25.58 15.52
N THR A 430 7.37 26.14 14.94
CA THR A 430 7.32 26.71 13.58
C THR A 430 7.29 25.65 12.46
N GLY A 431 7.39 24.37 12.79
CA GLY A 431 7.39 23.24 11.87
C GLY A 431 7.77 21.95 12.58
N LEU A 432 8.03 20.89 11.84
CA LEU A 432 8.22 19.54 12.40
C LEU A 432 9.65 19.20 12.78
N SER A 433 10.62 20.03 12.43
CA SER A 433 12.03 19.72 12.60
C SER A 433 12.61 20.34 13.87
N ALA A 434 12.96 19.53 14.85
CA ALA A 434 13.67 20.03 16.04
C ALA A 434 15.01 20.73 15.73
N VAL A 435 15.60 20.46 14.55
CA VAL A 435 16.89 21.05 14.11
C VAL A 435 16.73 22.39 13.39
N TYR A 436 15.70 22.50 12.52
CA TYR A 436 15.49 23.68 11.66
C TYR A 436 14.36 24.57 12.13
N ASP A 437 13.50 24.08 12.99
CA ASP A 437 12.36 24.78 13.55
C ASP A 437 12.59 25.14 15.01
N THR A 438 11.71 25.94 15.57
CA THR A 438 11.83 26.42 16.94
C THR A 438 10.48 26.41 17.65
N ILE A 439 10.53 26.37 18.96
CA ILE A 439 9.35 26.42 19.84
C ILE A 439 8.75 27.82 19.78
N ILE A 440 7.44 27.93 19.67
CA ILE A 440 6.67 29.18 19.71
C ILE A 440 5.70 29.25 20.89
N GLU A 441 5.27 28.11 21.42
CA GLU A 441 4.53 28.00 22.68
C GLU A 441 5.06 26.78 23.43
N LEU A 442 5.27 26.90 24.73
CA LEU A 442 5.55 25.80 25.63
C LEU A 442 4.59 25.88 26.80
N ALA A 443 3.77 24.86 26.96
CA ALA A 443 2.84 24.77 28.08
C ALA A 443 3.07 23.47 28.85
N ALA A 444 2.83 23.53 30.15
CA ALA A 444 2.94 22.38 31.03
C ALA A 444 2.03 22.51 32.25
N VAL A 445 1.62 21.36 32.79
CA VAL A 445 0.90 21.29 34.07
C VAL A 445 1.58 20.29 34.98
N LYS A 446 1.68 20.61 36.27
CA LYS A 446 2.03 19.62 37.29
C LYS A 446 0.78 18.91 37.81
N VAL A 447 0.80 17.59 37.71
CA VAL A 447 -0.29 16.73 38.17
C VAL A 447 0.20 15.90 39.35
N LYS A 448 -0.53 15.94 40.45
CA LYS A 448 -0.25 15.14 41.65
C LYS A 448 -1.55 14.65 42.29
N GLY A 449 -1.61 13.38 42.63
CA GLY A 449 -2.78 12.79 43.26
C GLY A 449 -4.07 12.88 42.38
N GLY A 450 -3.92 13.04 41.09
CA GLY A 450 -5.03 13.16 40.14
C GLY A 450 -5.53 14.59 39.89
N GLU A 451 -4.88 15.61 40.48
CA GLU A 451 -5.26 17.01 40.34
C GLU A 451 -4.12 17.85 39.73
N ILE A 452 -4.47 18.88 38.96
CA ILE A 452 -3.52 19.86 38.43
C ILE A 452 -3.22 20.86 39.54
N ILE A 453 -1.96 20.93 39.99
CA ILE A 453 -1.53 21.77 41.09
C ILE A 453 -0.79 23.04 40.67
N GLU A 454 -0.13 23.02 39.53
CA GLU A 454 0.58 24.17 38.94
C GLU A 454 0.46 24.20 37.42
N ARG A 455 0.62 25.38 36.83
CA ARG A 455 0.60 25.61 35.39
C ARG A 455 1.81 26.44 34.96
N PHE A 456 2.35 26.11 33.80
CA PHE A 456 3.37 26.84 33.10
C PHE A 456 2.90 27.07 31.67
N GLU A 457 2.89 28.31 31.20
CA GLU A 457 2.53 28.67 29.83
C GLU A 457 3.37 29.86 29.41
N ARG A 458 4.11 29.71 28.30
CA ARG A 458 4.98 30.77 27.73
C ARG A 458 4.95 30.68 26.22
N PHE A 459 4.76 31.84 25.59
CA PHE A 459 5.11 32.05 24.20
C PHE A 459 6.61 32.35 24.05
N ALA A 460 7.16 32.03 22.87
CA ALA A 460 8.55 32.32 22.52
C ALA A 460 8.64 32.97 21.14
N ASN A 461 9.51 33.98 20.97
CA ASN A 461 9.68 34.65 19.71
C ASN A 461 10.59 33.86 18.75
N PRO A 462 10.09 33.41 17.59
CA PRO A 462 10.86 32.62 16.63
C PRO A 462 11.79 33.47 15.73
N HIS A 463 11.71 34.81 15.80
CA HIS A 463 12.42 35.79 14.94
C HIS A 463 12.23 35.55 13.44
N ARG A 464 11.12 34.90 13.06
CA ARG A 464 10.73 34.68 11.67
C ARG A 464 9.20 34.62 11.58
N PRO A 465 8.62 34.99 10.44
CA PRO A 465 7.17 34.86 10.26
C PRO A 465 6.74 33.41 10.25
N LEU A 466 5.55 33.16 10.76
CA LEU A 466 4.91 31.85 10.73
C LEU A 466 4.34 31.54 9.34
N SER A 467 4.37 30.28 8.93
CA SER A 467 3.66 29.85 7.73
C SER A 467 2.13 29.90 7.95
N ALA A 468 1.38 30.07 6.86
CA ALA A 468 -0.08 30.07 6.92
C ALA A 468 -0.61 28.75 7.53
N THR A 469 0.05 27.63 7.25
CA THR A 469 -0.29 26.30 7.77
C THR A 469 -0.15 26.24 9.30
N ILE A 470 0.90 26.81 9.88
CA ILE A 470 1.11 26.85 11.34
C ILE A 470 0.06 27.74 11.99
N ILE A 471 -0.21 28.93 11.43
CA ILE A 471 -1.25 29.84 11.95
C ILE A 471 -2.63 29.17 11.93
N GLU A 472 -2.97 28.47 10.85
CA GLU A 472 -4.24 27.76 10.73
C GLU A 472 -4.34 26.60 11.73
N LEU A 473 -3.23 25.86 11.95
CA LEU A 473 -3.18 24.72 12.84
C LEU A 473 -3.29 25.12 14.32
N THR A 474 -2.45 26.06 14.76
CA THR A 474 -2.28 26.42 16.18
C THR A 474 -3.12 27.61 16.62
N GLY A 475 -3.57 28.44 15.68
CA GLY A 475 -4.19 29.73 15.95
C GLY A 475 -3.24 30.81 16.51
N ILE A 476 -1.92 30.50 16.60
CA ILE A 476 -0.89 31.45 17.04
C ILE A 476 -0.52 32.33 15.86
N THR A 477 -0.46 33.66 16.08
CA THR A 477 -0.14 34.65 15.05
C THR A 477 1.18 35.35 15.33
N ASP A 478 1.79 35.92 14.29
CA ASP A 478 3.02 36.69 14.45
C ASP A 478 2.86 37.87 15.45
N ASP A 479 1.68 38.48 15.51
CA ASP A 479 1.38 39.53 16.48
C ASP A 479 1.42 39.09 17.93
N MET A 480 1.06 37.82 18.20
CA MET A 480 1.14 37.24 19.55
C MET A 480 2.58 36.99 19.99
N LEU A 481 3.49 36.76 19.04
CA LEU A 481 4.87 36.35 19.30
C LEU A 481 5.88 37.49 19.26
N LYS A 482 5.56 38.66 18.68
CA LYS A 482 6.53 39.77 18.45
C LYS A 482 7.15 40.29 19.72
N ASP A 483 6.39 40.32 20.83
CA ASP A 483 6.83 40.80 22.13
C ASP A 483 7.06 39.63 23.13
N ALA A 484 7.05 38.42 22.66
CA ALA A 484 7.32 37.23 23.48
C ALA A 484 8.83 37.12 23.82
N PRO A 485 9.17 36.50 24.94
CA PRO A 485 10.57 36.30 25.35
C PRO A 485 11.35 35.41 24.36
N GLU A 486 12.66 35.44 24.48
CA GLU A 486 13.56 34.60 23.72
C GLU A 486 13.33 33.13 24.05
N VAL A 487 13.44 32.23 23.08
CA VAL A 487 13.28 30.77 23.27
C VAL A 487 14.22 30.29 24.37
N GLU A 488 15.46 30.81 24.46
CA GLU A 488 16.43 30.45 25.50
C GLU A 488 15.90 30.73 26.92
N GLU A 489 15.24 31.85 27.13
CA GLU A 489 14.65 32.22 28.42
C GLU A 489 13.52 31.25 28.79
N VAL A 490 12.60 31.01 27.86
CA VAL A 490 11.48 30.08 28.06
C VAL A 490 11.97 28.69 28.42
N ILE A 491 12.98 28.19 27.74
CA ILE A 491 13.54 26.85 27.96
C ILE A 491 14.30 26.80 29.30
N ARG A 492 15.00 27.88 29.71
CA ARG A 492 15.65 27.96 31.01
C ARG A 492 14.63 27.91 32.15
N ASP A 493 13.60 28.75 32.06
CA ASP A 493 12.51 28.80 33.03
C ASP A 493 11.80 27.42 33.15
N PHE A 494 11.54 26.80 32.01
CA PHE A 494 10.91 25.48 31.96
C PHE A 494 11.80 24.43 32.65
N LYS A 495 13.09 24.38 32.33
CA LYS A 495 14.03 23.44 32.93
C LYS A 495 14.08 23.57 34.46
N GLU A 496 14.11 24.80 34.96
CA GLU A 496 14.11 25.09 36.41
C GLU A 496 12.77 24.68 37.04
N TRP A 497 11.65 24.98 36.37
CA TRP A 497 10.31 24.67 36.85
C TRP A 497 10.04 23.14 36.87
N VAL A 498 10.55 22.38 35.89
CA VAL A 498 10.41 20.92 35.83
C VAL A 498 11.13 20.21 36.98
N GLY A 499 12.35 20.67 37.33
CA GLY A 499 13.17 20.00 38.33
C GLY A 499 13.49 18.54 37.95
N ASP A 500 13.30 17.61 38.92
CA ASP A 500 13.54 16.16 38.77
C ASP A 500 12.26 15.34 38.58
N HIS A 501 11.13 15.98 38.30
CA HIS A 501 9.84 15.33 38.10
C HIS A 501 9.80 14.51 36.83
N THR A 502 8.90 13.52 36.82
CA THR A 502 8.61 12.71 35.61
C THR A 502 7.89 13.53 34.57
N LEU A 503 8.48 13.61 33.37
CA LEU A 503 7.90 14.27 32.22
C LEU A 503 6.86 13.37 31.53
N VAL A 504 5.82 13.98 30.98
CA VAL A 504 4.77 13.27 30.27
C VAL A 504 4.36 14.09 29.04
N ALA A 505 4.27 13.43 27.89
CA ALA A 505 3.73 14.05 26.68
C ALA A 505 2.95 13.02 25.85
N HIS A 506 2.14 13.50 24.91
CA HIS A 506 1.41 12.64 23.99
C HIS A 506 2.12 12.58 22.62
N ASN A 507 2.86 11.51 22.36
CA ASN A 507 3.91 11.36 21.34
C ASN A 507 5.21 12.04 21.78
N ALA A 508 5.64 11.67 22.99
CA ALA A 508 6.71 12.33 23.73
C ALA A 508 8.03 12.49 22.95
N SER A 509 8.31 11.63 21.98
CA SER A 509 9.51 11.72 21.16
C SER A 509 9.60 13.05 20.38
N PHE A 510 8.47 13.65 19.99
CA PHE A 510 8.42 14.93 19.32
C PHE A 510 8.81 16.06 20.26
N ASP A 511 8.10 16.20 21.35
CA ASP A 511 8.31 17.30 22.32
C ASP A 511 9.70 17.22 22.98
N ILE A 512 10.11 16.05 23.40
CA ILE A 512 11.45 15.78 23.98
C ILE A 512 12.54 16.08 22.94
N GLY A 513 12.31 15.81 21.66
CA GLY A 513 13.25 16.15 20.59
C GLY A 513 13.53 17.63 20.52
N PHE A 514 12.51 18.49 20.55
CA PHE A 514 12.65 19.95 20.59
C PHE A 514 13.33 20.43 21.87
N ILE A 515 12.96 19.89 23.02
CA ILE A 515 13.60 20.25 24.30
C ILE A 515 15.09 19.86 24.31
N ASN A 516 15.45 18.67 23.84
CA ASN A 516 16.85 18.21 23.78
C ASN A 516 17.72 19.11 22.89
N VAL A 517 17.21 19.47 21.69
CA VAL A 517 17.93 20.39 20.81
C VAL A 517 18.06 21.77 21.43
N ALA A 518 17.01 22.27 22.09
CA ALA A 518 17.05 23.55 22.78
C ALA A 518 18.02 23.52 23.99
N TYR A 519 18.01 22.48 24.81
CA TYR A 519 18.96 22.31 25.92
C TYR A 519 20.41 22.37 25.43
N LYS A 520 20.72 21.66 24.36
CA LYS A 520 22.08 21.62 23.80
C LYS A 520 22.49 22.95 23.16
N ARG A 521 21.64 23.52 22.31
CA ARG A 521 21.97 24.70 21.51
C ARG A 521 21.94 25.99 22.32
N LEU A 522 20.95 26.16 23.19
CA LEU A 522 20.70 27.44 23.88
C LEU A 522 21.30 27.43 25.29
N LEU A 523 21.24 26.33 26.02
CA LEU A 523 21.72 26.26 27.39
C LEU A 523 23.08 25.54 27.51
N ASN A 524 23.65 25.00 26.43
CA ASN A 524 24.87 24.18 26.45
C ASN A 524 24.78 23.08 27.53
N SER A 525 23.60 22.46 27.63
CA SER A 525 23.25 21.48 28.66
C SER A 525 23.08 20.09 28.05
N GLU A 526 23.20 19.05 28.88
CA GLU A 526 22.87 17.69 28.46
C GLU A 526 21.38 17.55 28.13
N LYS A 527 21.07 16.51 27.34
CA LYS A 527 19.69 16.14 27.02
C LYS A 527 18.87 15.85 28.30
N VAL A 528 17.57 15.81 28.15
CA VAL A 528 16.63 15.48 29.22
C VAL A 528 17.03 14.17 29.89
N GLN A 529 17.25 14.23 31.20
CA GLN A 529 17.59 13.08 32.06
C GLN A 529 16.41 12.62 32.91
N ASN A 530 15.34 13.39 32.95
CA ASN A 530 14.11 13.06 33.64
C ASN A 530 13.53 11.75 33.15
N PRO A 531 12.86 10.95 33.99
CA PRO A 531 11.98 9.89 33.55
C PRO A 531 10.89 10.48 32.64
N VAL A 532 10.52 9.77 31.57
CA VAL A 532 9.49 10.22 30.62
C VAL A 532 8.46 9.13 30.41
N ILE A 533 7.19 9.49 30.32
CA ILE A 533 6.07 8.61 29.91
C ILE A 533 5.46 9.16 28.62
N ASP A 534 5.35 8.30 27.60
CA ASP A 534 4.61 8.59 26.39
C ASP A 534 3.17 8.07 26.50
N THR A 535 2.20 8.98 26.60
CA THR A 535 0.78 8.62 26.72
C THR A 535 0.20 8.05 25.44
N LEU A 536 0.78 8.30 24.28
CA LEU A 536 0.39 7.67 23.02
C LEU A 536 0.73 6.17 23.05
N GLU A 537 1.97 5.82 23.43
CA GLU A 537 2.41 4.43 23.51
C GLU A 537 1.72 3.70 24.67
N LEU A 538 1.54 4.36 25.82
CA LEU A 538 0.77 3.82 26.94
C LEU A 538 -0.69 3.55 26.54
N GLY A 539 -1.31 4.46 25.81
CA GLY A 539 -2.67 4.26 25.29
C GLY A 539 -2.76 3.11 24.29
N ARG A 540 -1.76 2.96 23.44
CA ARG A 540 -1.66 1.83 22.50
C ARG A 540 -1.54 0.49 23.23
N PHE A 541 -0.85 0.47 24.34
CA PHE A 541 -0.69 -0.72 25.17
C PHE A 541 -1.96 -1.05 25.96
N LEU A 542 -2.56 -0.06 26.62
CA LEU A 542 -3.73 -0.27 27.47
C LEU A 542 -5.02 -0.57 26.70
N TYR A 543 -5.22 0.09 25.54
CA TYR A 543 -6.46 0.07 24.76
C TYR A 543 -6.25 -0.41 23.32
N PRO A 544 -5.76 -1.65 23.13
CA PRO A 544 -5.43 -2.18 21.80
C PRO A 544 -6.62 -2.24 20.83
N GLU A 545 -7.84 -2.22 21.32
CA GLU A 545 -9.07 -2.29 20.52
C GLU A 545 -9.43 -0.96 19.84
N PHE A 546 -8.84 0.16 20.25
CA PHE A 546 -9.17 1.46 19.65
C PHE A 546 -8.54 1.59 18.25
N LYS A 547 -9.30 2.13 17.30
CA LYS A 547 -8.85 2.31 15.91
C LYS A 547 -7.71 3.30 15.75
N ASN A 548 -7.65 4.31 16.62
CA ASN A 548 -6.54 5.27 16.73
C ASN A 548 -6.44 5.78 18.17
N HIS A 549 -5.28 6.34 18.50
CA HIS A 549 -4.91 6.78 19.85
C HIS A 549 -4.53 8.27 19.85
N ARG A 550 -5.06 9.07 18.92
CA ARG A 550 -4.88 10.53 18.96
C ARG A 550 -5.49 11.11 20.22
N LEU A 551 -4.90 12.17 20.75
CA LEU A 551 -5.35 12.81 21.99
C LEU A 551 -6.86 13.10 21.96
N ASN A 552 -7.36 13.76 20.94
CA ASN A 552 -8.78 14.06 20.79
C ASN A 552 -9.70 12.84 20.77
N THR A 553 -9.21 11.70 20.25
CA THR A 553 -9.98 10.45 20.23
C THR A 553 -10.03 9.81 21.61
N LEU A 554 -8.90 9.80 22.32
CA LEU A 554 -8.82 9.27 23.68
C LEU A 554 -9.64 10.14 24.65
N CYS A 555 -9.50 11.46 24.58
CA CYS A 555 -10.29 12.40 25.38
C CYS A 555 -11.80 12.17 25.18
N LYS A 556 -12.26 12.05 23.94
CA LYS A 556 -13.65 11.74 23.63
C LYS A 556 -14.11 10.37 24.17
N LYS A 557 -13.21 9.37 24.22
CA LYS A 557 -13.53 8.03 24.73
C LYS A 557 -13.68 7.99 26.25
N PHE A 558 -12.95 8.86 26.93
CA PHE A 558 -12.93 8.92 28.39
C PHE A 558 -13.68 10.12 28.97
N ASP A 559 -14.48 10.80 28.14
CA ASP A 559 -15.27 12.00 28.51
C ASP A 559 -14.40 13.11 29.15
N ILE A 560 -13.17 13.26 28.64
CA ILE A 560 -12.24 14.33 29.03
C ILE A 560 -12.50 15.53 28.12
N GLU A 561 -12.70 16.70 28.70
CA GLU A 561 -12.93 17.94 27.98
C GLU A 561 -11.64 18.40 27.27
N LEU A 562 -11.71 18.64 25.97
CA LEU A 562 -10.65 19.25 25.16
C LEU A 562 -11.28 20.40 24.39
N THR A 563 -11.20 21.62 24.96
CA THR A 563 -11.93 22.79 24.48
C THR A 563 -11.34 23.37 23.21
N GLN A 564 -10.01 23.38 23.05
CA GLN A 564 -9.32 23.92 21.89
C GLN A 564 -8.06 23.10 21.58
N HIS A 565 -8.18 22.18 20.62
CA HIS A 565 -7.06 21.35 20.17
C HIS A 565 -6.03 22.18 19.39
N HIS A 566 -4.75 21.82 19.52
CA HIS A 566 -3.58 22.56 19.00
C HIS A 566 -3.35 23.93 19.65
N ARG A 567 -3.63 24.03 20.93
CA ARG A 567 -3.13 25.03 21.85
C ARG A 567 -2.54 24.31 23.04
N ALA A 568 -1.23 24.42 23.21
CA ALA A 568 -0.43 23.60 24.11
C ALA A 568 -1.00 23.46 25.52
N ILE A 569 -1.58 24.54 26.09
CA ILE A 569 -2.15 24.48 27.46
C ILE A 569 -3.35 23.56 27.58
N TYR A 570 -4.27 23.58 26.60
CA TYR A 570 -5.45 22.71 26.64
C TYR A 570 -5.10 21.25 26.34
N ASP A 571 -4.14 21.03 25.46
CA ASP A 571 -3.63 19.67 25.16
C ASP A 571 -2.90 19.08 26.37
N THR A 572 -2.12 19.87 27.13
CA THR A 572 -1.46 19.43 28.37
C THR A 572 -2.46 19.11 29.49
N GLU A 573 -3.48 19.93 29.72
CA GLU A 573 -4.51 19.66 30.74
C GLU A 573 -5.26 18.38 30.40
N ALA A 574 -5.70 18.22 29.15
CA ALA A 574 -6.40 17.01 28.71
C ALA A 574 -5.50 15.77 28.81
N THR A 575 -4.22 15.89 28.45
CA THR A 575 -3.24 14.81 28.59
C THR A 575 -3.01 14.47 30.07
N GLY A 576 -3.03 15.45 30.96
CA GLY A 576 -2.92 15.25 32.40
C GLY A 576 -4.06 14.40 32.97
N TYR A 577 -5.30 14.72 32.63
CA TYR A 577 -6.46 13.91 33.03
C TYR A 577 -6.44 12.53 32.39
N LEU A 578 -6.01 12.44 31.13
CA LEU A 578 -5.85 11.18 30.42
C LEU A 578 -4.81 10.29 31.10
N LEU A 579 -3.66 10.85 31.50
CA LEU A 579 -2.62 10.14 32.27
C LEU A 579 -3.19 9.54 33.54
N VAL A 580 -3.92 10.31 34.34
CA VAL A 580 -4.52 9.83 35.60
C VAL A 580 -5.41 8.61 35.38
N LYS A 581 -6.20 8.64 34.30
CA LYS A 581 -7.03 7.48 33.90
C LYS A 581 -6.18 6.29 33.50
N MET A 582 -5.16 6.52 32.67
CA MET A 582 -4.26 5.47 32.19
C MET A 582 -3.46 4.80 33.30
N LEU A 583 -2.98 5.58 34.26
CA LEU A 583 -2.25 5.03 35.42
C LEU A 583 -3.14 4.14 36.30
N LYS A 584 -4.41 4.49 36.49
CA LYS A 584 -5.37 3.61 37.17
C LYS A 584 -5.56 2.30 36.41
N ASP A 585 -5.73 2.36 35.11
CA ASP A 585 -5.90 1.15 34.28
C ASP A 585 -4.62 0.32 34.19
N ALA A 586 -3.44 0.95 34.28
CA ALA A 586 -2.14 0.26 34.39
C ALA A 586 -2.01 -0.47 35.74
N ALA A 587 -2.42 0.16 36.83
CA ALA A 587 -2.42 -0.45 38.16
C ALA A 587 -3.34 -1.69 38.24
N GLU A 588 -4.50 -1.67 37.54
CA GLU A 588 -5.36 -2.85 37.40
C GLU A 588 -4.66 -4.03 36.71
N LYS A 589 -3.62 -3.75 35.90
CA LYS A 589 -2.76 -4.75 35.26
C LYS A 589 -1.50 -5.08 36.06
N ASN A 590 -1.42 -4.66 37.34
CA ASN A 590 -0.26 -4.81 38.27
C ASN A 590 1.01 -4.08 37.77
N ILE A 591 0.89 -3.02 36.99
CA ILE A 591 1.97 -2.12 36.58
C ILE A 591 1.95 -0.95 37.56
N LEU A 592 2.83 -0.99 38.55
CA LEU A 592 2.87 -0.04 39.68
C LEU A 592 4.06 0.92 39.62
N TYR A 593 5.13 0.54 38.92
CA TYR A 593 6.37 1.31 38.84
C TYR A 593 6.67 1.77 37.41
N HIS A 594 7.39 2.88 37.31
CA HIS A 594 7.71 3.50 35.99
C HIS A 594 8.52 2.55 35.10
N ASP A 595 9.49 1.82 35.60
CA ASP A 595 10.28 0.84 34.85
C ASP A 595 9.45 -0.36 34.34
N GLN A 596 8.38 -0.73 35.04
CA GLN A 596 7.48 -1.81 34.62
C GLN A 596 6.63 -1.49 33.38
N LEU A 597 6.50 -0.22 33.01
CA LEU A 597 5.76 0.18 31.81
C LEU A 597 6.30 -0.48 30.55
N ASN A 598 7.59 -0.77 30.48
CA ASN A 598 8.25 -1.39 29.32
C ASN A 598 8.32 -2.93 29.40
N GLU A 599 8.14 -3.56 30.58
CA GLU A 599 8.36 -5.00 30.76
C GLU A 599 7.38 -5.89 29.99
N ASN A 600 6.17 -5.41 29.74
CA ASN A 600 5.08 -6.19 29.12
C ASN A 600 4.83 -5.85 27.64
N MET A 601 5.67 -5.06 26.99
CA MET A 601 5.46 -4.57 25.63
C MET A 601 5.46 -5.67 24.57
N GLY A 602 6.20 -6.77 24.76
CA GLY A 602 6.37 -7.85 23.76
C GLY A 602 5.11 -8.67 23.43
N GLN A 603 3.99 -8.46 24.12
CA GLN A 603 2.72 -9.16 23.86
C GLN A 603 1.70 -8.32 23.05
N SER A 604 2.04 -7.09 22.71
CA SER A 604 1.11 -6.19 22.02
C SER A 604 1.22 -6.31 20.49
N ASN A 605 0.13 -6.02 19.77
CA ASN A 605 0.13 -5.85 18.31
C ASN A 605 0.87 -4.56 17.88
N ALA A 606 2.05 -4.31 18.44
CA ALA A 606 2.85 -3.10 18.22
C ALA A 606 3.11 -2.87 16.71
N TYR A 607 3.37 -3.94 15.94
CA TYR A 607 3.55 -3.86 14.51
C TYR A 607 2.36 -3.26 13.74
N GLN A 608 1.14 -3.32 14.27
CA GLN A 608 -0.05 -2.72 13.63
C GLN A 608 -0.12 -1.21 13.85
N ARG A 609 0.49 -0.71 14.90
CA ARG A 609 0.34 0.66 15.39
C ARG A 609 1.51 1.54 15.02
N SER A 610 2.73 0.98 15.05
CA SER A 610 3.94 1.69 14.66
C SER A 610 3.86 2.13 13.20
N ARG A 611 4.37 3.34 12.92
CA ARG A 611 4.51 3.84 11.57
C ARG A 611 5.52 2.98 10.81
N PRO A 612 5.21 2.48 9.61
CA PRO A 612 6.19 1.79 8.80
C PRO A 612 7.16 2.79 8.16
N TYR A 613 8.45 2.48 8.23
CA TYR A 613 9.53 3.14 7.49
C TYR A 613 9.98 2.26 6.34
N HIS A 614 10.44 2.86 5.24
CA HIS A 614 11.06 2.10 4.19
C HIS A 614 12.50 1.70 4.58
N ALA A 615 12.86 0.47 4.28
CA ALA A 615 14.23 -0.06 4.40
C ALA A 615 14.51 -0.95 3.22
N THR A 616 15.69 -0.84 2.60
CA THR A 616 16.13 -1.74 1.55
C THR A 616 16.85 -2.94 2.15
N LEU A 617 16.48 -4.14 1.74
CA LEU A 617 17.11 -5.39 2.16
C LEU A 617 17.77 -6.02 0.93
N LEU A 618 19.08 -6.25 0.96
CA LEU A 618 19.83 -6.87 -0.13
C LEU A 618 20.40 -8.21 0.31
N ALA A 619 20.14 -9.27 -0.46
CA ALA A 619 20.70 -10.59 -0.18
C ALA A 619 22.15 -10.68 -0.69
N VAL A 620 23.08 -10.98 0.21
CA VAL A 620 24.52 -11.11 -0.08
C VAL A 620 24.89 -12.53 -0.52
N ASN A 621 24.13 -13.53 -0.07
CA ASN A 621 24.37 -14.94 -0.30
C ASN A 621 23.06 -15.75 -0.24
N GLU A 622 23.14 -17.06 -0.41
CA GLU A 622 21.98 -17.96 -0.39
C GLU A 622 21.24 -17.95 0.97
N THR A 623 21.96 -17.81 2.08
CA THR A 623 21.34 -17.67 3.42
C THR A 623 20.51 -16.40 3.48
N GLY A 624 21.05 -15.28 3.03
CA GLY A 624 20.34 -14.00 2.95
C GLY A 624 19.12 -14.09 2.03
N LEU A 625 19.24 -14.69 0.86
CA LEU A 625 18.10 -14.90 -0.03
C LEU A 625 16.99 -15.74 0.63
N LYS A 626 17.36 -16.82 1.32
CA LYS A 626 16.41 -17.64 2.07
C LYS A 626 15.75 -16.86 3.22
N ASN A 627 16.51 -16.03 3.91
CA ASN A 627 15.98 -15.19 4.99
C ASN A 627 15.07 -14.10 4.45
N LEU A 628 15.39 -13.51 3.28
CA LEU A 628 14.53 -12.57 2.57
C LEU A 628 13.15 -13.19 2.26
N PHE A 629 13.10 -14.40 1.71
CA PHE A 629 11.86 -15.13 1.45
C PHE A 629 11.06 -15.39 2.73
N LYS A 630 11.73 -15.71 3.85
CA LYS A 630 11.05 -15.89 5.14
C LYS A 630 10.43 -14.58 5.64
N LEU A 631 11.18 -13.47 5.57
CA LEU A 631 10.70 -12.16 5.99
C LEU A 631 9.51 -11.71 5.15
N VAL A 632 9.55 -11.89 3.83
CA VAL A 632 8.40 -11.62 2.94
C VAL A 632 7.20 -12.49 3.33
N SER A 633 7.40 -13.79 3.55
CA SER A 633 6.31 -14.68 3.97
C SER A 633 5.70 -14.27 5.30
N LEU A 634 6.54 -13.94 6.30
CA LEU A 634 6.09 -13.47 7.61
C LEU A 634 5.30 -12.17 7.50
N SER A 635 5.78 -11.21 6.70
CA SER A 635 5.13 -9.90 6.53
C SER A 635 3.72 -10.01 5.92
N HIS A 636 3.51 -10.97 5.01
CA HIS A 636 2.23 -11.19 4.37
C HIS A 636 1.27 -12.07 5.19
N ILE A 637 1.78 -13.04 5.95
CA ILE A 637 0.95 -14.03 6.65
C ILE A 637 0.66 -13.59 8.08
N HIS A 638 1.69 -13.08 8.80
CA HIS A 638 1.58 -12.82 10.24
C HIS A 638 1.53 -11.32 10.57
N TYR A 639 2.23 -10.49 9.80
CA TYR A 639 2.43 -9.07 10.10
C TYR A 639 1.76 -8.14 9.08
N PHE A 640 0.75 -8.61 8.38
CA PHE A 640 -0.02 -7.78 7.45
C PHE A 640 -0.99 -6.86 8.20
N TYR A 641 -0.80 -5.57 8.04
CA TYR A 641 -1.77 -4.56 8.47
C TYR A 641 -1.77 -3.39 7.49
N ARG A 642 -2.79 -3.30 6.63
CA ARG A 642 -2.91 -2.40 5.47
C ARG A 642 -1.87 -2.66 4.39
N VAL A 643 -0.61 -2.84 4.78
CA VAL A 643 0.54 -3.24 3.96
C VAL A 643 1.29 -4.36 4.68
N PRO A 644 2.06 -5.20 3.96
CA PRO A 644 2.96 -6.16 4.60
C PRO A 644 4.01 -5.42 5.42
N ARG A 645 4.21 -5.79 6.68
CA ARG A 645 5.14 -5.13 7.61
C ARG A 645 6.19 -6.11 8.10
N ILE A 646 7.40 -5.62 8.30
CA ILE A 646 8.48 -6.40 8.91
C ILE A 646 8.82 -5.76 10.26
N PRO A 647 8.49 -6.41 11.39
CA PRO A 647 8.93 -5.96 12.69
C PRO A 647 10.45 -5.98 12.81
N ARG A 648 11.05 -4.97 13.44
CA ARG A 648 12.51 -4.87 13.64
C ARG A 648 13.06 -6.11 14.34
N SER A 649 12.36 -6.63 15.33
CA SER A 649 12.72 -7.88 16.02
C SER A 649 12.80 -9.09 15.09
N GLN A 650 11.92 -9.17 14.09
CA GLN A 650 11.97 -10.24 13.09
C GLN A 650 13.09 -10.03 12.07
N LEU A 651 13.34 -8.78 11.69
CA LEU A 651 14.45 -8.46 10.80
C LEU A 651 15.79 -8.82 11.46
N GLU A 652 15.99 -8.49 12.73
CA GLU A 652 17.19 -8.86 13.50
C GLU A 652 17.37 -10.38 13.57
N LYS A 653 16.29 -11.11 13.81
CA LYS A 653 16.32 -12.59 13.86
C LYS A 653 16.77 -13.24 12.55
N TYR A 654 16.44 -12.63 11.41
CA TYR A 654 16.74 -13.14 10.07
C TYR A 654 17.75 -12.27 9.31
N ARG A 655 18.57 -11.47 10.03
CA ARG A 655 19.52 -10.53 9.45
C ARG A 655 20.70 -11.20 8.74
N GLU A 656 21.04 -12.42 9.12
CA GLU A 656 22.20 -13.12 8.56
C GLU A 656 22.11 -13.22 7.02
N GLY A 657 23.17 -12.75 6.33
CA GLY A 657 23.30 -12.73 4.89
C GLY A 657 22.49 -11.63 4.19
N LEU A 658 21.95 -10.66 4.95
CA LEU A 658 21.29 -9.45 4.43
C LEU A 658 22.11 -8.21 4.74
N LEU A 659 22.11 -7.25 3.81
CA LEU A 659 22.50 -5.86 4.05
C LEU A 659 21.24 -5.03 4.14
N ILE A 660 21.17 -4.16 5.15
CA ILE A 660 20.02 -3.30 5.41
C ILE A 660 20.40 -1.86 5.07
N GLY A 661 19.70 -1.27 4.12
CA GLY A 661 19.87 0.12 3.70
C GLY A 661 18.77 1.04 4.22
N SER A 662 19.10 2.32 4.37
CA SER A 662 18.22 3.33 4.94
C SER A 662 17.09 3.81 4.01
N ALA A 663 17.05 3.32 2.78
CA ALA A 663 16.04 3.59 1.74
C ALA A 663 15.86 5.09 1.39
N CYS A 664 14.62 5.51 1.10
CA CYS A 664 14.24 6.81 0.53
C CYS A 664 13.83 7.84 1.59
N ASP A 665 13.10 8.89 1.18
CA ASP A 665 12.51 9.91 2.08
C ASP A 665 11.53 9.35 3.12
N LYS A 666 10.99 8.17 2.88
CA LYS A 666 10.15 7.43 3.85
C LYS A 666 10.98 6.53 4.76
N GLY A 667 12.30 6.53 4.60
CA GLY A 667 13.23 5.83 5.49
C GLY A 667 13.44 6.57 6.80
N GLU A 668 13.77 5.82 7.84
CA GLU A 668 13.89 6.35 9.20
C GLU A 668 15.05 7.35 9.35
N VAL A 669 16.17 7.13 8.62
CA VAL A 669 17.34 8.02 8.67
C VAL A 669 17.03 9.36 8.01
N PHE A 670 16.43 9.37 6.83
CA PHE A 670 16.11 10.62 6.14
C PHE A 670 15.08 11.44 6.93
N GLU A 671 14.02 10.78 7.42
CA GLU A 671 13.02 11.45 8.25
C GLU A 671 13.63 11.91 9.57
N GLY A 672 14.47 11.10 10.22
CA GLY A 672 15.20 11.50 11.42
C GLY A 672 16.07 12.72 11.19
N MET A 673 16.79 12.79 10.05
CA MET A 673 17.62 13.94 9.68
C MET A 673 16.81 15.24 9.52
N MET A 674 15.54 15.14 9.11
CA MET A 674 14.64 16.29 9.05
C MET A 674 14.11 16.73 10.42
N GLN A 675 13.90 15.79 11.35
CA GLN A 675 13.04 16.03 12.51
C GLN A 675 13.76 15.87 13.87
N LYS A 676 14.78 14.98 13.95
CA LYS A 676 15.36 14.53 15.22
C LYS A 676 16.71 15.18 15.52
N SER A 677 17.15 15.06 16.77
CA SER A 677 18.49 15.50 17.17
C SER A 677 19.59 14.69 16.49
N PRO A 678 20.81 15.26 16.32
CA PRO A 678 21.93 14.54 15.72
C PRO A 678 22.25 13.22 16.42
N GLU A 679 22.16 13.17 17.74
CA GLU A 679 22.41 11.98 18.55
C GLU A 679 21.38 10.87 18.27
N GLU A 680 20.10 11.22 18.18
CA GLU A 680 19.05 10.27 17.85
C GLU A 680 19.21 9.71 16.42
N VAL A 681 19.64 10.55 15.48
CA VAL A 681 19.88 10.13 14.10
C VAL A 681 21.10 9.21 14.02
N GLU A 682 22.15 9.44 14.85
CA GLU A 682 23.29 8.52 14.98
C GLU A 682 22.87 7.14 15.50
N ASP A 683 22.04 7.11 16.53
CA ASP A 683 21.50 5.86 17.08
C ASP A 683 20.66 5.11 16.02
N ILE A 684 19.79 5.83 15.32
CA ILE A 684 18.98 5.27 14.21
C ILE A 684 19.87 4.73 13.11
N ALA A 685 20.84 5.52 12.63
CA ALA A 685 21.72 5.16 11.53
C ALA A 685 22.58 3.93 11.83
N SER A 686 22.96 3.72 13.09
CA SER A 686 23.77 2.58 13.55
C SER A 686 23.10 1.22 13.34
N PHE A 687 21.78 1.19 13.11
CA PHE A 687 21.05 -0.02 12.78
C PHE A 687 21.32 -0.50 11.35
N TYR A 688 21.64 0.42 10.42
CA TYR A 688 21.76 0.15 9.00
C TYR A 688 23.19 -0.23 8.60
N ASP A 689 23.32 -1.11 7.61
CA ASP A 689 24.62 -1.53 7.07
C ASP A 689 25.14 -0.54 6.02
N TYR A 690 24.26 0.23 5.38
CA TYR A 690 24.59 1.35 4.48
C TYR A 690 23.48 2.40 4.50
N LEU A 691 23.86 3.63 4.20
CA LEU A 691 22.92 4.75 4.08
C LEU A 691 22.70 5.08 2.61
N GLU A 692 21.48 5.48 2.27
CA GLU A 692 21.12 5.87 0.91
C GLU A 692 20.88 7.37 0.83
N VAL A 693 21.40 7.96 -0.24
CA VAL A 693 21.08 9.32 -0.67
C VAL A 693 20.61 9.28 -2.12
N MET A 694 19.66 10.16 -2.46
CA MET A 694 19.10 10.24 -3.80
C MET A 694 19.26 11.65 -4.37
N PRO A 695 19.20 11.81 -5.70
CA PRO A 695 19.21 13.13 -6.34
C PRO A 695 18.17 14.07 -5.72
N PRO A 696 18.47 15.37 -5.52
CA PRO A 696 17.54 16.34 -4.92
C PRO A 696 16.16 16.36 -5.58
N GLU A 697 16.09 16.12 -6.88
CA GLU A 697 14.82 16.08 -7.63
C GLU A 697 13.91 14.88 -7.26
N VAL A 698 14.46 13.82 -6.67
CA VAL A 698 13.68 12.69 -6.13
C VAL A 698 12.91 13.11 -4.89
N TYR A 699 13.44 14.05 -4.13
CA TYR A 699 12.85 14.58 -2.90
C TYR A 699 12.03 15.87 -3.11
N ARG A 700 11.86 16.35 -4.35
CA ARG A 700 11.24 17.66 -4.64
C ARG A 700 9.82 17.82 -4.09
N HIS A 701 9.08 16.72 -3.96
CA HIS A 701 7.75 16.72 -3.34
C HIS A 701 7.76 17.17 -1.87
N LEU A 702 8.89 17.00 -1.14
CA LEU A 702 9.02 17.48 0.25
C LEU A 702 8.97 19.00 0.35
N LEU A 703 9.46 19.71 -0.69
CA LEU A 703 9.34 21.18 -0.79
C LEU A 703 7.89 21.60 -1.02
N GLN A 704 7.16 20.87 -1.88
CA GLN A 704 5.76 21.14 -2.17
C GLN A 704 4.84 20.87 -0.98
N LEU A 705 5.22 19.90 -0.14
CA LEU A 705 4.52 19.57 1.11
C LEU A 705 4.96 20.43 2.30
N GLU A 706 5.84 21.40 2.08
CA GLU A 706 6.41 22.28 3.12
C GLU A 706 7.12 21.50 4.26
N LEU A 707 7.53 20.27 4.03
CA LEU A 707 8.28 19.45 4.99
C LEU A 707 9.77 19.84 5.04
N VAL A 708 10.28 20.43 3.96
CA VAL A 708 11.62 21.02 3.87
C VAL A 708 11.46 22.43 3.33
N ARG A 709 12.11 23.40 3.96
CA ARG A 709 11.93 24.84 3.71
C ARG A 709 12.27 25.26 2.28
N ASP A 710 13.41 24.83 1.76
CA ASP A 710 13.94 25.22 0.46
C ASP A 710 14.93 24.18 -0.09
N GLU A 711 15.33 24.34 -1.35
CA GLU A 711 16.26 23.42 -2.01
C GLU A 711 17.65 23.38 -1.33
N LYS A 712 18.06 24.49 -0.72
CA LYS A 712 19.33 24.57 0.02
C LYS A 712 19.27 23.66 1.26
N ALA A 713 18.19 23.74 2.04
CA ALA A 713 17.98 22.88 3.20
C ALA A 713 17.89 21.38 2.78
N LEU A 714 17.28 21.08 1.65
CA LEU A 714 17.26 19.72 1.11
C LEU A 714 18.66 19.19 0.79
N LYS A 715 19.49 20.00 0.12
CA LYS A 715 20.89 19.66 -0.17
C LYS A 715 21.73 19.52 1.10
N GLU A 716 21.47 20.34 2.11
CA GLU A 716 22.11 20.25 3.43
C GLU A 716 21.76 18.92 4.15
N ILE A 717 20.49 18.48 4.07
CA ILE A 717 20.07 17.17 4.61
C ILE A 717 20.86 16.03 3.95
N ILE A 718 20.93 16.01 2.62
CA ILE A 718 21.69 15.02 1.85
C ILE A 718 23.17 15.02 2.26
N ALA A 719 23.79 16.20 2.30
CA ALA A 719 25.18 16.34 2.72
C ALA A 719 25.42 15.91 4.18
N ASN A 720 24.46 16.13 5.06
CA ASN A 720 24.57 15.71 6.46
C ASN A 720 24.44 14.18 6.58
N ILE A 721 23.63 13.49 5.75
CA ILE A 721 23.60 12.01 5.71
C ILE A 721 24.97 11.48 5.27
N THR A 722 25.62 12.13 4.29
CA THR A 722 26.96 11.73 3.85
C THR A 722 27.99 11.87 4.99
N LYS A 723 27.99 13.01 5.67
CA LYS A 723 28.87 13.23 6.85
C LYS A 723 28.57 12.27 8.01
N LEU A 724 27.30 11.90 8.20
CA LEU A 724 26.89 10.93 9.19
C LEU A 724 27.50 9.55 8.88
N GLY A 725 27.44 9.11 7.62
CA GLY A 725 28.06 7.88 7.19
C GLY A 725 29.58 7.87 7.43
N GLU A 726 30.27 8.97 7.09
CA GLU A 726 31.69 9.13 7.39
C GLU A 726 31.98 9.04 8.88
N LYS A 727 31.20 9.74 9.70
CA LYS A 727 31.36 9.74 11.17
C LYS A 727 31.17 8.37 11.79
N LEU A 728 30.19 7.61 11.33
CA LEU A 728 29.84 6.27 11.85
C LEU A 728 30.61 5.15 11.13
N ASN A 729 31.41 5.46 10.13
CA ASN A 729 32.08 4.48 9.26
C ASN A 729 31.06 3.52 8.59
N ILE A 730 29.92 4.06 8.14
CA ILE A 730 28.88 3.36 7.41
C ILE A 730 28.92 3.83 5.96
N PRO A 731 29.00 2.92 4.96
CA PRO A 731 28.97 3.30 3.55
C PRO A 731 27.75 4.12 3.19
N VAL A 732 27.93 5.20 2.42
CA VAL A 732 26.83 5.99 1.84
C VAL A 732 26.81 5.74 0.33
N VAL A 733 25.64 5.39 -0.19
CA VAL A 733 25.46 5.05 -1.60
C VAL A 733 24.42 5.97 -2.26
N ALA A 734 24.66 6.35 -3.51
CA ALA A 734 23.75 7.13 -4.31
C ALA A 734 22.80 6.18 -5.08
N THR A 735 21.50 6.22 -4.78
CA THR A 735 20.48 5.41 -5.43
C THR A 735 19.44 6.27 -6.17
N GLY A 736 18.73 5.67 -7.12
CA GLY A 736 17.78 6.38 -7.98
C GLY A 736 16.33 6.26 -7.56
N ASN A 737 15.98 5.33 -6.67
CA ASN A 737 14.59 4.93 -6.38
C ASN A 737 13.80 4.72 -7.69
N VAL A 738 14.36 3.90 -8.56
CA VAL A 738 13.95 3.79 -9.97
C VAL A 738 12.58 3.15 -10.10
N HIS A 739 11.63 3.85 -10.75
CA HIS A 739 10.29 3.33 -11.04
C HIS A 739 10.00 3.24 -12.55
N TYR A 740 10.84 3.86 -13.35
CA TYR A 740 10.72 3.83 -14.82
C TYR A 740 12.08 4.07 -15.49
N LEU A 741 12.16 3.66 -16.75
CA LEU A 741 13.42 3.64 -17.50
C LEU A 741 13.87 5.04 -17.91
N ASN A 742 13.04 5.78 -18.65
CA ASN A 742 13.40 7.07 -19.22
C ASN A 742 12.64 8.21 -18.56
N PRO A 743 13.17 9.45 -18.54
CA PRO A 743 12.50 10.61 -17.96
C PRO A 743 11.07 10.81 -18.48
N GLU A 744 10.82 10.57 -19.76
CA GLU A 744 9.54 10.66 -20.43
C GLU A 744 8.51 9.63 -19.98
N ASP A 745 8.94 8.50 -19.44
CA ASP A 745 8.07 7.45 -18.91
C ASP A 745 7.32 7.90 -17.63
N LYS A 746 7.70 9.04 -17.04
CA LYS A 746 7.01 9.66 -15.90
C LYS A 746 5.52 9.79 -16.13
N ILE A 747 5.09 10.08 -17.37
CA ILE A 747 3.67 10.22 -17.71
C ILE A 747 2.89 8.93 -17.51
N TYR A 748 3.47 7.78 -17.81
CA TYR A 748 2.83 6.47 -17.61
C TYR A 748 2.63 6.18 -16.12
N ARG A 749 3.64 6.49 -15.29
CA ARG A 749 3.52 6.40 -13.84
C ARG A 749 2.43 7.33 -13.31
N LYS A 750 2.36 8.58 -13.82
CA LYS A 750 1.33 9.56 -13.44
C LYS A 750 -0.08 9.04 -13.75
N ILE A 751 -0.29 8.44 -14.93
CA ILE A 751 -1.57 7.84 -15.30
C ILE A 751 -1.91 6.68 -14.36
N LEU A 752 -0.95 5.79 -14.10
CA LEU A 752 -1.11 4.64 -13.23
C LEU A 752 -1.50 5.05 -11.80
N VAL A 753 -0.78 5.99 -11.22
CA VAL A 753 -1.06 6.51 -9.86
C VAL A 753 -2.41 7.24 -9.83
N SER A 754 -2.72 8.05 -10.85
CA SER A 754 -3.99 8.79 -10.94
C SER A 754 -5.20 7.86 -11.05
N SER A 755 -5.06 6.68 -11.67
CA SER A 755 -6.14 5.69 -11.80
C SER A 755 -6.61 5.15 -10.45
N GLN A 756 -5.82 5.27 -9.38
CA GLN A 756 -6.16 4.85 -8.02
C GLN A 756 -7.06 5.87 -7.30
N GLY A 757 -7.32 7.02 -7.90
CA GLY A 757 -8.18 8.06 -7.33
C GLY A 757 -7.56 8.80 -6.14
N GLY A 758 -8.35 9.64 -5.49
CA GLY A 758 -7.91 10.51 -4.39
C GLY A 758 -7.47 9.77 -3.10
N ALA A 759 -7.65 8.47 -3.03
CA ALA A 759 -7.19 7.66 -1.89
C ALA A 759 -5.66 7.46 -1.88
N ASN A 760 -4.99 7.57 -3.06
CA ASN A 760 -3.54 7.47 -3.12
C ASN A 760 -2.87 8.80 -2.74
N PRO A 761 -2.04 8.83 -1.70
CA PRO A 761 -1.33 10.03 -1.27
C PRO A 761 -0.45 10.67 -2.35
N LEU A 762 0.08 9.87 -3.28
CA LEU A 762 0.91 10.32 -4.40
C LEU A 762 0.16 11.26 -5.38
N ASN A 763 -1.18 11.27 -5.35
CA ASN A 763 -1.99 12.20 -6.17
C ASN A 763 -2.07 13.62 -5.59
N ARG A 764 -1.51 13.86 -4.40
CA ARG A 764 -1.59 15.15 -3.71
C ARG A 764 -0.50 16.15 -4.11
N HIS A 765 0.53 15.68 -4.81
CA HIS A 765 1.68 16.49 -5.24
C HIS A 765 2.18 16.01 -6.61
N GLU A 766 3.07 16.77 -7.21
CA GLU A 766 3.76 16.32 -8.42
C GLU A 766 4.66 15.13 -8.11
N LEU A 767 4.59 14.10 -8.96
CA LEU A 767 5.42 12.91 -8.80
C LEU A 767 6.91 13.25 -8.99
N PRO A 768 7.81 12.70 -8.18
CA PRO A 768 9.23 12.89 -8.31
C PRO A 768 9.80 12.28 -9.60
N ASN A 769 10.99 12.74 -10.00
CA ASN A 769 11.72 12.20 -11.14
C ASN A 769 12.57 11.00 -10.69
N VAL A 770 12.04 9.80 -10.90
CA VAL A 770 12.62 8.53 -10.45
C VAL A 770 12.93 7.58 -11.63
N HIS A 771 13.49 8.15 -12.70
CA HIS A 771 13.96 7.39 -13.85
C HIS A 771 15.29 6.70 -13.57
N PHE A 772 15.61 5.67 -14.34
CA PHE A 772 16.90 5.01 -14.27
C PHE A 772 17.99 5.94 -14.81
N ARG A 773 18.99 6.29 -14.00
CA ARG A 773 20.07 7.24 -14.31
C ARG A 773 21.37 6.56 -14.69
N SER A 774 22.07 7.13 -15.68
CA SER A 774 23.45 6.78 -15.98
C SER A 774 24.40 7.22 -14.86
N THR A 775 25.66 6.82 -14.92
CA THR A 775 26.69 7.28 -13.98
C THR A 775 26.90 8.78 -14.10
N ASP A 776 26.97 9.31 -15.33
CA ASP A 776 27.12 10.75 -15.58
C ASP A 776 25.96 11.56 -15.01
N GLU A 777 24.72 11.15 -15.26
CA GLU A 777 23.52 11.80 -14.73
C GLU A 777 23.49 11.78 -13.19
N MET A 778 23.98 10.71 -12.58
CA MET A 778 24.04 10.62 -11.12
C MET A 778 25.13 11.56 -10.56
N LEU A 779 26.32 11.56 -11.15
CA LEU A 779 27.41 12.47 -10.74
C LEU A 779 27.01 13.94 -10.89
N GLU A 780 26.35 14.30 -11.99
CA GLU A 780 25.82 15.65 -12.19
C GLU A 780 24.82 16.04 -11.09
N ALA A 781 23.90 15.13 -10.75
CA ALA A 781 22.88 15.37 -9.72
C ALA A 781 23.46 15.61 -8.32
N PHE A 782 24.66 15.08 -8.04
CA PHE A 782 25.36 15.24 -6.77
C PHE A 782 26.54 16.23 -6.84
N SER A 783 26.65 17.03 -7.91
CA SER A 783 27.76 18.01 -8.10
C SER A 783 27.85 19.07 -7.00
N PHE A 784 26.87 19.17 -6.11
CA PHE A 784 26.85 20.08 -4.96
C PHE A 784 27.55 19.51 -3.72
N LEU A 785 27.86 18.21 -3.66
CA LEU A 785 28.67 17.57 -2.62
C LEU A 785 30.16 17.74 -2.92
#